data_126f5ba64e5db01675e5aa417705977f
#
_entry.id   126f5ba64e5db01675e5aa417705977f
#
_cell.length_a   1.000
_cell.length_b   1.000
_cell.length_c   1.000
_cell.angle_alpha   90.00
_cell.angle_beta   90.00
_cell.angle_gamma   90.00
#
_symmetry.space_group_name_H-M   'P 1'
#
loop_
_entity.id
_entity.type
_entity.pdbx_description
1 polymer ?
#
loop_
_entity_poly.entity_id
_entity_poly.type
_entity_poly.pdbx_seq_one_letter_code
_entity_poly.pdbx_strand_id
1 'polypeptide(L)'
;MKDAYTKTPEQVLSDLHSDGSGGLTKEQAEQSRKKYGSNTFIRESHESLLKKIWDASTEPMLLMLIFAAVITLGVNIARYMTDGEYNFLECAGIFAAIALSVVITIVTEGKSAKAFEALNRINEDTLVKALRDNSPQLIPQKDIVVGDILLVETGDKLVADARLLESNDLSTDESSLTGESLPAAKEADYVCPQSTPVAERRNMLYSGCFVSSGTGKAVVTAVGNNTEFGQIAKELSSIEKDTTPLQEKLDRLGKVITVLGATAAFIVFAIQIIGFAMSHTMNWETVSDAFITSIVLIVAAVPEGLPTIVAVSLALNIIKMSRENALVKKMIACETVGCINIICSDKTGTLTENKMTVQQIYAKGELLEPEKLTDVCLLENFCINSNANVTIEDGKDSFIGNPTECALLVAARKAGWDYTKKREETDIAHIFPFSSQKKDMSTILRTAEGYMLYVKGNPEKIMNLSVNLSDEEKNALEEKITSFQSRAGRILAFAHKKLDQYTGEETQEELETDLIYDGFVVISDPLSPDVYGAIGRCRKAGIEVKMLTGDNILTARAIADELHMLDADHIAVEASEIENMSDEELAQALKKIQVIARSTPLVKMRVVKALKAQGNVVAVTGDGINDAPAIKNADVGIAMGIAGTEVTKEASDIVLLDDSFSTIMKAVQWGRAIYENFKRFIQFQLTVNVSSVVVVVCSILAGFETPFTALELLWINIIMDGPPALTLGLEPIRDDILNHPPTRRDENIISRSMISRIFVNGIFISIVFMLQHFTNFLGAASEQESTVLFTLFVVFQLFNAFNCRELDRTPMYKNLLNNKLMLGIFLLVLILQIIITQAGGAVFETVPLSVGLWCKILGVSCSVIVLDEIWKLFEK
;
A
#
# COMPACT_ATOMS: atom_id res chain seq x y z
N MET A 1 15.56 31.93 -0.96
CA MET A 1 15.42 33.44 -0.81
C MET A 1 14.20 33.67 0.07
N LYS A 2 14.40 34.14 1.33
CA LYS A 2 13.28 34.24 2.30
C LYS A 2 12.35 35.45 2.08
N ASP A 3 12.79 36.45 1.33
CA ASP A 3 12.10 37.75 1.09
C ASP A 3 11.50 37.87 -0.33
N ALA A 4 11.36 36.75 -1.07
CA ALA A 4 10.87 36.75 -2.44
C ALA A 4 9.43 37.32 -2.59
N TYR A 5 8.59 37.14 -1.55
CA TYR A 5 7.23 37.64 -1.53
C TYR A 5 7.12 39.17 -1.48
N THR A 6 8.19 39.85 -1.08
CA THR A 6 8.25 41.34 -1.01
C THR A 6 8.78 41.99 -2.29
N LYS A 7 9.11 41.19 -3.31
CA LYS A 7 9.75 41.65 -4.55
C LYS A 7 8.86 41.42 -5.76
N THR A 8 9.07 42.24 -6.80
CA THR A 8 8.39 42.01 -8.09
C THR A 8 8.98 40.77 -8.79
N PRO A 9 8.23 40.14 -9.71
CA PRO A 9 8.72 39.01 -10.51
C PRO A 9 10.10 39.25 -11.14
N GLU A 10 10.29 40.44 -11.76
CA GLU A 10 11.55 40.82 -12.44
C GLU A 10 12.72 40.93 -11.44
N GLN A 11 12.46 41.45 -10.26
CA GLN A 11 13.51 41.58 -9.22
C GLN A 11 13.95 40.19 -8.76
N VAL A 12 13.02 39.26 -8.56
CA VAL A 12 13.34 37.89 -8.15
C VAL A 12 14.10 37.15 -9.25
N LEU A 13 13.69 37.27 -10.50
CA LEU A 13 14.40 36.68 -11.65
C LEU A 13 15.84 37.24 -11.75
N SER A 14 16.02 38.55 -11.58
CA SER A 14 17.34 39.19 -11.60
C SER A 14 18.23 38.70 -10.46
N ASP A 15 17.71 38.61 -9.23
CA ASP A 15 18.45 38.15 -8.04
C ASP A 15 18.88 36.68 -8.13
N LEU A 16 18.06 35.85 -8.80
CA LEU A 16 18.33 34.43 -9.02
C LEU A 16 19.09 34.14 -10.31
N HIS A 17 19.35 35.15 -11.13
CA HIS A 17 19.96 35.04 -12.46
C HIS A 17 19.23 34.03 -13.36
N SER A 18 17.89 34.04 -13.27
CA SER A 18 17.01 33.13 -14.04
C SER A 18 16.34 33.88 -15.17
N ASP A 19 16.13 33.17 -16.30
CA ASP A 19 15.35 33.69 -17.42
C ASP A 19 13.91 33.17 -17.33
N GLY A 20 12.93 34.07 -17.17
CA GLY A 20 11.52 33.77 -17.14
C GLY A 20 10.98 33.11 -18.42
N SER A 21 11.61 33.33 -19.57
CA SER A 21 11.17 32.81 -20.89
C SER A 21 11.87 31.50 -21.28
N GLY A 22 13.15 31.34 -20.94
CA GLY A 22 13.97 30.21 -21.34
C GLY A 22 14.28 29.21 -20.21
N GLY A 23 14.14 29.65 -18.96
CA GLY A 23 14.54 28.83 -17.80
C GLY A 23 16.06 28.78 -17.60
N LEU A 24 16.52 27.91 -16.72
CA LEU A 24 17.95 27.69 -16.48
C LEU A 24 18.55 26.80 -17.57
N THR A 25 19.81 27.05 -17.90
CA THR A 25 20.59 26.09 -18.68
C THR A 25 21.07 24.95 -17.76
N LYS A 26 21.44 23.82 -18.34
CA LYS A 26 21.96 22.65 -17.59
C LYS A 26 23.15 23.01 -16.70
N GLU A 27 24.04 23.87 -17.18
CA GLU A 27 25.22 24.34 -16.43
C GLU A 27 24.82 25.24 -15.24
N GLN A 28 23.86 26.15 -15.46
CA GLN A 28 23.33 27.01 -14.39
C GLN A 28 22.60 26.19 -13.32
N ALA A 29 21.83 25.16 -13.70
CA ALA A 29 21.16 24.25 -12.77
C ALA A 29 22.18 23.48 -11.89
N GLU A 30 23.29 23.02 -12.46
CA GLU A 30 24.37 22.39 -11.69
C GLU A 30 25.06 23.37 -10.71
N GLN A 31 25.27 24.61 -11.13
CA GLN A 31 25.83 25.64 -10.24
C GLN A 31 24.87 25.98 -9.10
N SER A 32 23.57 26.11 -9.40
CA SER A 32 22.54 26.33 -8.39
C SER A 32 22.46 25.16 -7.40
N ARG A 33 22.55 23.91 -7.87
CA ARG A 33 22.60 22.73 -7.02
C ARG A 33 23.79 22.76 -6.07
N LYS A 34 24.96 23.16 -6.53
CA LYS A 34 26.16 23.26 -5.67
C LYS A 34 26.01 24.37 -4.61
N LYS A 35 25.30 25.46 -4.95
CA LYS A 35 25.14 26.62 -4.06
C LYS A 35 24.01 26.46 -3.04
N TYR A 36 22.87 25.91 -3.45
CA TYR A 36 21.64 25.86 -2.65
C TYR A 36 21.24 24.44 -2.20
N GLY A 37 21.91 23.39 -2.71
CA GLY A 37 21.61 22.00 -2.44
C GLY A 37 20.60 21.39 -3.41
N SER A 38 20.28 20.11 -3.21
CA SER A 38 19.24 19.37 -3.93
C SER A 38 17.89 19.51 -3.24
N ASN A 39 16.81 19.29 -3.99
CA ASN A 39 15.45 19.31 -3.44
C ASN A 39 15.10 17.98 -2.76
N THR A 40 15.85 17.66 -1.71
CA THR A 40 15.65 16.47 -0.88
C THR A 40 15.53 16.89 0.58
N PHE A 41 14.63 16.24 1.30
CA PHE A 41 14.58 16.36 2.75
C PHE A 41 15.63 15.45 3.35
N ILE A 42 16.69 16.00 3.91
CA ILE A 42 17.70 15.21 4.62
C ILE A 42 17.06 14.75 5.93
N ARG A 43 16.65 13.49 5.96
CA ARG A 43 16.40 12.79 7.22
C ARG A 43 17.77 12.46 7.82
N GLU A 44 18.06 12.95 9.01
CA GLU A 44 19.22 12.50 9.79
C GLU A 44 19.04 11.02 10.12
N SER A 45 19.51 10.12 9.25
CA SER A 45 19.23 8.69 9.31
C SER A 45 20.46 7.79 9.41
N HIS A 46 21.59 8.30 9.83
CA HIS A 46 22.70 7.43 10.23
C HIS A 46 22.89 7.47 11.73
N GLU A 47 21.99 6.75 12.45
CA GLU A 47 22.31 6.41 13.83
C GLU A 47 23.66 5.71 13.88
N SER A 48 24.54 6.24 14.74
CA SER A 48 25.86 5.67 14.97
C SER A 48 25.74 4.19 15.35
N LEU A 49 26.66 3.36 14.86
CA LEU A 49 26.73 1.94 15.24
C LEU A 49 26.74 1.76 16.77
N LEU A 50 27.41 2.67 17.50
CA LEU A 50 27.42 2.66 18.95
C LEU A 50 26.03 2.92 19.57
N LYS A 51 25.21 3.77 18.97
CA LYS A 51 23.82 3.98 19.42
C LYS A 51 22.98 2.75 19.17
N LYS A 52 23.09 2.12 18.01
CA LYS A 52 22.37 0.86 17.70
C LYS A 52 22.75 -0.28 18.64
N ILE A 53 24.05 -0.40 18.97
CA ILE A 53 24.50 -1.38 19.96
C ILE A 53 23.93 -1.05 21.34
N TRP A 54 23.90 0.22 21.72
CA TRP A 54 23.33 0.64 22.99
C TRP A 54 21.83 0.36 23.06
N ASP A 55 21.08 0.74 22.06
CA ASP A 55 19.63 0.55 21.98
C ASP A 55 19.28 -0.95 21.99
N ALA A 56 19.97 -1.76 21.21
CA ALA A 56 19.81 -3.22 21.25
C ALA A 56 20.18 -3.81 22.61
N SER A 57 21.24 -3.32 23.28
CA SER A 57 21.67 -3.80 24.59
C SER A 57 20.75 -3.35 25.73
N THR A 58 19.96 -2.31 25.53
CA THR A 58 19.00 -1.78 26.52
C THR A 58 17.61 -2.38 26.39
N GLU A 59 17.39 -3.30 25.46
CA GLU A 59 16.16 -4.10 25.45
C GLU A 59 15.97 -4.81 26.79
N PRO A 60 14.74 -4.81 27.36
CA PRO A 60 14.49 -5.28 28.73
C PRO A 60 15.03 -6.67 29.02
N MET A 61 15.03 -7.52 27.99
CA MET A 61 15.45 -8.89 28.09
C MET A 61 16.97 -9.05 28.06
N LEU A 62 17.67 -8.36 27.14
CA LEU A 62 19.13 -8.34 27.13
C LEU A 62 19.68 -7.71 28.42
N LEU A 63 18.99 -6.69 28.97
CA LEU A 63 19.33 -6.16 30.29
C LEU A 63 19.23 -7.23 31.40
N MET A 64 18.18 -8.07 31.38
CA MET A 64 18.09 -9.17 32.37
C MET A 64 19.21 -10.17 32.19
N LEU A 65 19.57 -10.54 30.95
CA LEU A 65 20.70 -11.42 30.65
C LEU A 65 22.04 -10.83 31.07
N ILE A 66 22.26 -9.53 30.81
CA ILE A 66 23.46 -8.82 31.23
C ILE A 66 23.52 -8.81 32.75
N PHE A 67 22.40 -8.58 33.44
CA PHE A 67 22.33 -8.61 34.90
C PHE A 67 22.63 -10.01 35.43
N ALA A 68 22.07 -11.06 34.80
CA ALA A 68 22.40 -12.45 35.16
C ALA A 68 23.89 -12.75 34.96
N ALA A 69 24.44 -12.36 33.79
CA ALA A 69 25.86 -12.55 33.48
C ALA A 69 26.79 -11.87 34.53
N VAL A 70 26.42 -10.66 34.95
CA VAL A 70 27.16 -9.94 36.00
C VAL A 70 27.10 -10.65 37.33
N ILE A 71 25.94 -11.16 37.74
CA ILE A 71 25.78 -11.92 39.01
C ILE A 71 26.57 -13.22 38.91
N THR A 72 26.42 -14.00 37.83
CA THR A 72 27.17 -15.26 37.61
C THR A 72 28.67 -15.01 37.65
N LEU A 73 29.13 -13.91 37.02
CA LEU A 73 30.55 -13.52 37.12
C LEU A 73 30.96 -13.18 38.53
N GLY A 74 30.13 -12.46 39.30
CA GLY A 74 30.38 -12.13 40.69
C GLY A 74 30.48 -13.35 41.57
N VAL A 75 29.57 -14.32 41.38
CA VAL A 75 29.58 -15.61 42.11
C VAL A 75 30.82 -16.42 41.78
N ASN A 76 31.20 -16.52 40.50
CA ASN A 76 32.41 -17.21 40.06
C ASN A 76 33.70 -16.57 40.62
N ILE A 77 33.75 -15.23 40.66
CA ILE A 77 34.89 -14.52 41.30
C ILE A 77 34.94 -14.84 42.81
N ALA A 78 33.80 -14.85 43.50
CA ALA A 78 33.72 -15.17 44.89
C ALA A 78 34.17 -16.62 45.17
N ARG A 79 33.70 -17.60 44.38
CA ARG A 79 34.15 -19.01 44.45
C ARG A 79 35.66 -19.15 44.24
N TYR A 80 36.20 -18.43 43.22
CA TYR A 80 37.63 -18.41 42.97
C TYR A 80 38.45 -17.89 44.18
N MET A 81 37.92 -16.88 44.89
CA MET A 81 38.59 -16.30 46.05
C MET A 81 38.47 -17.18 47.31
N THR A 82 37.42 -17.99 47.45
CA THR A 82 37.19 -18.84 48.63
C THR A 82 37.76 -20.26 48.46
N ASP A 83 37.46 -20.92 47.32
CA ASP A 83 37.69 -22.33 47.14
C ASP A 83 38.72 -22.65 46.07
N GLY A 84 39.17 -21.68 45.28
CA GLY A 84 40.06 -21.81 44.15
C GLY A 84 39.45 -22.44 42.93
N GLU A 85 38.14 -22.76 42.98
CA GLU A 85 37.39 -23.30 41.86
C GLU A 85 36.75 -22.18 41.05
N TYR A 86 36.71 -22.33 39.70
CA TYR A 86 36.12 -21.32 38.82
C TYR A 86 35.53 -21.98 37.54
N ASN A 87 34.42 -21.42 37.11
CA ASN A 87 33.80 -21.77 35.81
C ASN A 87 33.59 -20.51 34.92
N PHE A 88 34.71 -19.90 34.50
CA PHE A 88 34.63 -18.72 33.62
C PHE A 88 34.10 -19.03 32.23
N LEU A 89 34.05 -20.32 31.83
CA LEU A 89 33.58 -20.69 30.50
C LEU A 89 32.09 -20.43 30.34
N GLU A 90 31.29 -20.67 31.38
CA GLU A 90 29.87 -20.38 31.44
C GLU A 90 29.60 -18.87 31.30
N CYS A 91 30.33 -18.05 32.04
CA CYS A 91 30.24 -16.58 31.94
C CYS A 91 30.61 -16.10 30.53
N ALA A 92 31.70 -16.62 29.94
CA ALA A 92 32.15 -16.30 28.60
C ALA A 92 31.08 -16.70 27.55
N GLY A 93 30.42 -17.84 27.75
CA GLY A 93 29.32 -18.33 26.95
C GLY A 93 28.12 -17.36 26.95
N ILE A 94 27.68 -16.90 28.14
CA ILE A 94 26.58 -15.95 28.26
C ILE A 94 26.93 -14.60 27.55
N PHE A 95 28.14 -14.07 27.76
CA PHE A 95 28.58 -12.83 27.10
C PHE A 95 28.69 -13.00 25.57
N ALA A 96 29.18 -14.14 25.10
CA ALA A 96 29.24 -14.43 23.66
C ALA A 96 27.83 -14.51 23.05
N ALA A 97 26.88 -15.09 23.75
CA ALA A 97 25.48 -15.19 23.34
C ALA A 97 24.80 -13.82 23.32
N ILE A 98 25.01 -12.96 24.33
CA ILE A 98 24.55 -11.58 24.34
C ILE A 98 25.11 -10.80 23.13
N ALA A 99 26.41 -10.93 22.87
CA ALA A 99 27.06 -10.31 21.71
C ALA A 99 26.47 -10.81 20.39
N LEU A 100 26.20 -12.11 20.27
CA LEU A 100 25.56 -12.70 19.09
C LEU A 100 24.13 -12.19 18.90
N SER A 101 23.34 -12.09 19.97
CA SER A 101 21.97 -11.54 19.94
C SER A 101 21.99 -10.09 19.46
N VAL A 102 22.83 -9.25 20.04
CA VAL A 102 23.00 -7.85 19.61
C VAL A 102 23.37 -7.75 18.12
N VAL A 103 24.29 -8.59 17.65
CA VAL A 103 24.68 -8.59 16.23
C VAL A 103 23.50 -9.00 15.33
N ILE A 104 22.74 -10.04 15.72
CA ILE A 104 21.57 -10.49 14.95
C ILE A 104 20.50 -9.41 14.91
N THR A 105 20.18 -8.77 16.04
CA THR A 105 19.23 -7.67 16.12
C THR A 105 19.65 -6.54 15.17
N ILE A 106 20.89 -6.07 15.24
CA ILE A 106 21.41 -4.99 14.38
C ILE A 106 21.35 -5.37 12.89
N VAL A 107 21.73 -6.60 12.53
CA VAL A 107 21.68 -7.08 11.13
C VAL A 107 20.24 -7.15 10.62
N THR A 108 19.33 -7.62 11.44
CA THR A 108 17.92 -7.83 11.08
C THR A 108 17.20 -6.47 10.96
N GLU A 109 17.39 -5.58 11.92
CA GLU A 109 16.89 -4.20 11.85
C GLU A 109 17.50 -3.42 10.68
N GLY A 110 18.79 -3.61 10.41
CA GLY A 110 19.46 -2.98 9.28
C GLY A 110 18.90 -3.45 7.93
N LYS A 111 18.50 -4.71 7.79
CA LYS A 111 17.82 -5.21 6.57
C LYS A 111 16.41 -4.64 6.45
N SER A 112 15.66 -4.56 7.54
CA SER A 112 14.33 -3.95 7.58
C SER A 112 14.40 -2.47 7.20
N ALA A 113 15.33 -1.71 7.79
CA ALA A 113 15.53 -0.30 7.49
C ALA A 113 15.91 -0.05 6.01
N LYS A 114 16.79 -0.87 5.42
CA LYS A 114 17.15 -0.78 4.00
C LYS A 114 15.98 -1.11 3.07
N ALA A 115 15.14 -2.07 3.42
CA ALA A 115 13.92 -2.39 2.67
C ALA A 115 12.95 -1.20 2.68
N PHE A 116 12.82 -0.52 3.82
CA PHE A 116 12.03 0.68 4.01
C PHE A 116 12.58 1.89 3.22
N GLU A 117 13.89 2.07 3.24
CA GLU A 117 14.56 3.13 2.47
C GLU A 117 14.36 2.93 0.96
N ALA A 118 14.43 1.68 0.48
CA ALA A 118 14.17 1.37 -0.92
C ALA A 118 12.72 1.71 -1.34
N LEU A 119 11.73 1.49 -0.46
CA LEU A 119 10.33 1.89 -0.69
C LEU A 119 10.16 3.40 -0.73
N ASN A 120 10.78 4.12 0.21
CA ASN A 120 10.72 5.56 0.24
C ASN A 120 11.32 6.20 -1.01
N ARG A 121 12.40 5.61 -1.57
CA ARG A 121 13.00 6.09 -2.83
C ARG A 121 12.06 5.95 -4.03
N ILE A 122 11.24 4.90 -4.10
CA ILE A 122 10.24 4.73 -5.16
C ILE A 122 9.16 5.83 -5.08
N ASN A 123 8.82 6.27 -3.88
CA ASN A 123 7.86 7.36 -3.65
C ASN A 123 8.42 8.76 -3.94
N GLU A 124 9.75 8.93 -4.07
CA GLU A 124 10.43 10.22 -4.30
C GLU A 124 10.61 10.56 -5.79
N ASP A 125 10.22 9.72 -6.72
CA ASP A 125 10.41 9.93 -8.17
C ASP A 125 9.25 10.70 -8.83
N THR A 126 8.62 11.66 -8.10
CA THR A 126 7.64 12.59 -8.68
C THR A 126 8.29 13.44 -9.77
N LEU A 127 7.69 13.44 -10.97
CA LEU A 127 8.14 14.26 -12.09
C LEU A 127 7.42 15.61 -12.06
N VAL A 128 8.16 16.69 -12.31
CA VAL A 128 7.67 18.07 -12.26
C VAL A 128 7.92 18.74 -13.60
N LYS A 129 6.93 19.45 -14.11
CA LYS A 129 7.06 20.26 -15.34
C LYS A 129 7.88 21.50 -15.04
N ALA A 130 9.06 21.61 -15.62
CA ALA A 130 9.91 22.79 -15.51
C ALA A 130 10.42 23.23 -16.87
N LEU A 131 10.64 24.53 -17.02
CA LEU A 131 11.21 25.13 -18.21
C LEU A 131 12.73 25.19 -18.05
N ARG A 132 13.46 24.47 -18.89
CA ARG A 132 14.94 24.52 -19.02
C ARG A 132 15.35 24.48 -20.47
N ASP A 133 16.45 25.11 -20.79
CA ASP A 133 17.01 25.16 -22.14
C ASP A 133 15.96 25.57 -23.20
N ASN A 134 15.12 26.54 -22.90
CA ASN A 134 14.00 27.05 -23.73
C ASN A 134 12.90 26.03 -24.05
N SER A 135 12.82 24.92 -23.32
CA SER A 135 11.79 23.89 -23.54
C SER A 135 11.18 23.38 -22.24
N PRO A 136 9.88 23.09 -22.19
CA PRO A 136 9.28 22.38 -21.06
C PRO A 136 9.84 20.96 -20.96
N GLN A 137 10.27 20.57 -19.79
CA GLN A 137 10.83 19.25 -19.51
C GLN A 137 10.21 18.67 -18.23
N LEU A 138 10.06 17.34 -18.18
CA LEU A 138 9.72 16.63 -16.96
C LEU A 138 11.00 16.30 -16.19
N ILE A 139 11.14 16.89 -15.00
CA ILE A 139 12.34 16.78 -14.18
C ILE A 139 11.97 16.12 -12.86
N PRO A 140 12.75 15.10 -12.40
CA PRO A 140 12.53 14.51 -11.07
C PRO A 140 12.58 15.57 -9.96
N GLN A 141 11.67 15.49 -8.99
CA GLN A 141 11.57 16.42 -7.86
C GLN A 141 12.92 16.72 -7.22
N LYS A 142 13.74 15.69 -6.99
CA LYS A 142 15.08 15.79 -6.38
C LYS A 142 16.07 16.65 -7.18
N ASP A 143 15.81 16.83 -8.48
CA ASP A 143 16.66 17.53 -9.43
C ASP A 143 16.21 18.97 -9.68
N ILE A 144 15.08 19.41 -9.09
CA ILE A 144 14.65 20.81 -9.07
C ILE A 144 15.59 21.61 -8.19
N VAL A 145 15.99 22.78 -8.68
CA VAL A 145 16.94 23.70 -7.99
C VAL A 145 16.40 25.12 -7.91
N VAL A 146 16.95 25.91 -7.03
CA VAL A 146 16.61 27.35 -6.91
C VAL A 146 16.91 28.03 -8.24
N GLY A 147 15.94 28.79 -8.76
CA GLY A 147 16.00 29.46 -10.03
C GLY A 147 15.32 28.71 -11.19
N ASP A 148 14.90 27.45 -11.01
CA ASP A 148 14.08 26.75 -12.01
C ASP A 148 12.74 27.44 -12.20
N ILE A 149 12.21 27.38 -13.41
CA ILE A 149 10.86 27.88 -13.73
C ILE A 149 9.90 26.71 -13.77
N LEU A 150 8.98 26.64 -12.82
CA LEU A 150 7.93 25.63 -12.76
C LEU A 150 6.73 26.04 -13.58
N LEU A 151 6.15 25.09 -14.29
CA LEU A 151 4.85 25.18 -14.96
C LEU A 151 3.86 24.34 -14.16
N VAL A 152 2.86 24.99 -13.56
CA VAL A 152 1.92 24.33 -12.65
C VAL A 152 0.49 24.42 -13.19
N GLU A 153 -0.26 23.33 -13.00
CA GLU A 153 -1.66 23.20 -13.39
C GLU A 153 -2.48 22.50 -12.33
N THR A 154 -3.79 22.55 -12.46
CA THR A 154 -4.73 21.91 -11.51
C THR A 154 -4.39 20.46 -11.25
N GLY A 155 -4.22 20.09 -9.97
CA GLY A 155 -3.87 18.74 -9.53
C GLY A 155 -2.38 18.51 -9.30
N ASP A 156 -1.51 19.45 -9.68
CA ASP A 156 -0.07 19.34 -9.45
C ASP A 156 0.29 19.50 -7.98
N LYS A 157 1.27 18.70 -7.52
CA LYS A 157 1.93 18.88 -6.23
C LYS A 157 3.07 19.89 -6.36
N LEU A 158 3.08 20.87 -5.47
CA LEU A 158 4.15 21.85 -5.37
C LEU A 158 5.33 21.25 -4.58
N VAL A 159 6.47 21.11 -5.22
CA VAL A 159 7.63 20.38 -4.67
C VAL A 159 8.71 21.31 -4.07
N ALA A 160 8.56 22.60 -4.26
CA ALA A 160 9.51 23.62 -3.80
C ALA A 160 8.76 24.93 -3.48
N ASP A 161 9.36 25.82 -2.71
CA ASP A 161 8.80 27.14 -2.56
C ASP A 161 9.17 27.99 -3.79
N ALA A 162 8.18 28.65 -4.38
CA ALA A 162 8.37 29.40 -5.60
C ALA A 162 7.62 30.73 -5.58
N ARG A 163 8.15 31.74 -6.28
CA ARG A 163 7.52 33.05 -6.53
C ARG A 163 6.78 33.00 -7.87
N LEU A 164 5.49 33.32 -7.84
CA LEU A 164 4.68 33.40 -9.06
C LEU A 164 5.19 34.49 -10.01
N LEU A 165 5.26 34.14 -11.28
CA LEU A 165 5.56 35.00 -12.42
C LEU A 165 4.31 35.32 -13.22
N GLU A 166 3.46 34.32 -13.44
CA GLU A 166 2.20 34.38 -14.16
C GLU A 166 1.16 33.53 -13.44
N SER A 167 -0.10 33.95 -13.43
CA SER A 167 -1.22 33.19 -12.84
C SER A 167 -2.50 33.39 -13.66
N ASN A 168 -3.20 32.32 -13.97
CA ASN A 168 -4.52 32.32 -14.62
C ASN A 168 -5.50 31.57 -13.72
N ASP A 169 -6.35 32.29 -12.99
CA ASP A 169 -7.33 31.75 -12.02
C ASP A 169 -6.75 30.70 -11.07
N LEU A 170 -5.47 30.92 -10.69
CA LEU A 170 -4.71 29.96 -9.88
C LEU A 170 -5.15 30.02 -8.42
N SER A 171 -5.46 28.86 -7.85
CA SER A 171 -5.62 28.70 -6.40
C SER A 171 -4.90 27.44 -5.90
N THR A 172 -4.46 27.48 -4.65
CA THR A 172 -3.71 26.39 -4.03
C THR A 172 -4.36 25.95 -2.72
N ASP A 173 -4.38 24.66 -2.46
CA ASP A 173 -4.68 24.08 -1.15
C ASP A 173 -3.41 24.14 -0.30
N GLU A 174 -3.42 25.01 0.70
CA GLU A 174 -2.33 25.21 1.64
C GLU A 174 -2.63 24.67 3.04
N SER A 175 -3.65 23.83 3.17
CA SER A 175 -4.08 23.27 4.45
C SER A 175 -2.96 22.52 5.21
N SER A 176 -2.04 21.92 4.48
CA SER A 176 -0.88 21.22 5.03
C SER A 176 0.09 22.16 5.76
N LEU A 177 0.12 23.45 5.39
CA LEU A 177 1.04 24.44 5.92
C LEU A 177 0.34 25.44 6.85
N THR A 178 -0.87 25.85 6.51
CA THR A 178 -1.61 26.92 7.21
C THR A 178 -2.69 26.39 8.15
N GLY A 179 -3.16 25.16 7.93
CA GLY A 179 -4.32 24.57 8.61
C GLY A 179 -5.67 25.05 8.06
N GLU A 180 -5.68 25.97 7.08
CA GLU A 180 -6.91 26.51 6.47
C GLU A 180 -7.40 25.58 5.34
N SER A 181 -8.65 25.16 5.40
CA SER A 181 -9.22 24.20 4.43
C SER A 181 -9.74 24.83 3.13
N LEU A 182 -9.79 26.16 3.04
CA LEU A 182 -10.24 26.86 1.85
C LEU A 182 -9.05 27.12 0.92
N PRO A 183 -9.19 26.88 -0.40
CA PRO A 183 -8.14 27.19 -1.35
C PRO A 183 -7.77 28.68 -1.34
N ALA A 184 -6.46 28.96 -1.34
CA ALA A 184 -5.91 30.30 -1.36
C ALA A 184 -5.75 30.79 -2.81
N ALA A 185 -6.42 31.89 -3.17
CA ALA A 185 -6.25 32.51 -4.48
C ALA A 185 -4.85 33.12 -4.61
N LYS A 186 -4.22 32.95 -5.81
CA LYS A 186 -2.83 33.36 -6.09
C LYS A 186 -2.75 34.40 -7.19
N GLU A 187 -1.98 35.45 -6.93
CA GLU A 187 -1.85 36.61 -7.81
C GLU A 187 -0.36 36.90 -8.07
N ALA A 188 0.07 36.85 -9.32
CA ALA A 188 1.47 37.04 -9.69
C ALA A 188 1.97 38.48 -9.45
N ASP A 189 1.16 39.48 -9.78
CA ASP A 189 1.52 40.90 -9.71
C ASP A 189 1.46 41.48 -8.29
N TYR A 190 0.91 40.72 -7.32
CA TYR A 190 0.82 41.16 -5.95
C TYR A 190 2.19 41.16 -5.27
N VAL A 191 2.53 42.26 -4.58
CA VAL A 191 3.75 42.38 -3.77
C VAL A 191 3.35 42.47 -2.29
N CYS A 192 3.73 41.48 -1.52
CA CYS A 192 3.36 41.41 -0.10
C CYS A 192 4.21 42.33 0.77
N PRO A 193 3.64 43.00 1.81
CA PRO A 193 4.39 43.67 2.85
C PRO A 193 5.36 42.73 3.57
N GLN A 194 6.44 43.28 4.16
CA GLN A 194 7.47 42.49 4.85
C GLN A 194 6.96 41.69 6.08
N SER A 195 5.86 42.13 6.69
CA SER A 195 5.25 41.51 7.86
C SER A 195 4.15 40.49 7.52
N THR A 196 3.92 40.20 6.23
CA THR A 196 2.83 39.31 5.78
C THR A 196 3.07 37.85 6.24
N PRO A 197 2.15 37.26 7.03
CA PRO A 197 2.22 35.85 7.42
C PRO A 197 2.20 34.92 6.20
N VAL A 198 2.74 33.71 6.36
CA VAL A 198 2.84 32.72 5.26
C VAL A 198 1.47 32.45 4.61
N ALA A 199 0.42 32.29 5.39
CA ALA A 199 -0.95 32.01 4.93
C ALA A 199 -1.56 33.14 4.05
N GLU A 200 -1.06 34.36 4.14
CA GLU A 200 -1.59 35.54 3.41
C GLU A 200 -0.75 35.95 2.20
N ARG A 201 0.35 35.22 1.91
CA ARG A 201 1.24 35.54 0.78
C ARG A 201 0.67 35.02 -0.53
N ARG A 202 -0.14 35.84 -1.20
CA ARG A 202 -0.83 35.48 -2.44
C ARG A 202 0.07 35.26 -3.66
N ASN A 203 1.30 35.71 -3.61
CA ASN A 203 2.26 35.66 -4.72
C ASN A 203 3.29 34.55 -4.57
N MET A 204 3.13 33.67 -3.60
CA MET A 204 4.03 32.52 -3.34
C MET A 204 3.29 31.20 -3.48
N LEU A 205 4.03 30.18 -3.92
CA LEU A 205 3.67 28.78 -3.90
C LEU A 205 4.56 28.06 -2.89
N TYR A 206 4.03 27.10 -2.15
CA TYR A 206 4.75 26.43 -1.09
C TYR A 206 4.88 24.94 -1.33
N SER A 207 6.07 24.41 -1.00
CA SER A 207 6.33 22.96 -1.01
C SER A 207 5.33 22.19 -0.14
N GLY A 208 4.86 21.06 -0.62
CA GLY A 208 3.89 20.20 0.09
C GLY A 208 2.43 20.61 -0.06
N CYS A 209 2.14 21.70 -0.79
CA CYS A 209 0.80 22.16 -1.14
C CYS A 209 0.40 21.67 -2.53
N PHE A 210 -0.87 21.87 -2.91
CA PHE A 210 -1.42 21.40 -4.19
C PHE A 210 -2.14 22.53 -4.94
N VAL A 211 -2.11 22.45 -6.27
CA VAL A 211 -2.89 23.35 -7.14
C VAL A 211 -4.33 22.86 -7.21
N SER A 212 -5.26 23.66 -6.65
CA SER A 212 -6.69 23.34 -6.63
C SER A 212 -7.40 23.72 -7.92
N SER A 213 -7.00 24.84 -8.55
CA SER A 213 -7.55 25.29 -9.82
C SER A 213 -6.60 26.24 -10.56
N GLY A 214 -6.78 26.36 -11.87
CA GLY A 214 -6.03 27.29 -12.72
C GLY A 214 -4.68 26.78 -13.16
N THR A 215 -3.88 27.69 -13.73
CA THR A 215 -2.53 27.44 -14.22
C THR A 215 -1.60 28.58 -13.82
N GLY A 216 -0.31 28.29 -13.71
CA GLY A 216 0.66 29.31 -13.34
C GLY A 216 2.10 28.99 -13.76
N LYS A 217 2.94 30.01 -13.71
CA LYS A 217 4.37 29.93 -13.93
C LYS A 217 5.08 30.55 -12.75
N ALA A 218 6.05 29.87 -12.18
CA ALA A 218 6.72 30.31 -10.96
C ALA A 218 8.22 30.01 -10.96
N VAL A 219 9.03 30.88 -10.33
CA VAL A 219 10.47 30.65 -10.14
C VAL A 219 10.75 30.09 -8.75
N VAL A 220 11.50 29.01 -8.69
CA VAL A 220 11.87 28.34 -7.42
C VAL A 220 12.77 29.23 -6.58
N THR A 221 12.38 29.47 -5.32
CA THR A 221 13.09 30.34 -4.38
C THR A 221 13.76 29.59 -3.23
N ALA A 222 13.24 28.39 -2.88
CA ALA A 222 13.83 27.49 -1.87
C ALA A 222 13.52 26.03 -2.17
N VAL A 223 14.43 25.13 -1.79
CA VAL A 223 14.33 23.68 -2.02
C VAL A 223 14.63 22.90 -0.74
N GLY A 224 14.06 21.71 -0.61
CA GLY A 224 14.31 20.74 0.47
C GLY A 224 14.12 21.33 1.86
N ASN A 225 15.07 21.10 2.76
CA ASN A 225 15.00 21.60 4.15
C ASN A 225 14.95 23.13 4.30
N ASN A 226 15.18 23.89 3.22
CA ASN A 226 15.13 25.36 3.25
C ASN A 226 13.75 25.91 2.87
N THR A 227 12.78 25.06 2.46
CA THR A 227 11.37 25.45 2.24
C THR A 227 10.68 25.71 3.58
N GLU A 228 9.56 26.43 3.56
CA GLU A 228 8.75 26.66 4.79
C GLU A 228 8.29 25.32 5.38
N PHE A 229 7.83 24.39 4.53
CA PHE A 229 7.47 23.04 4.95
C PHE A 229 8.67 22.25 5.50
N GLY A 230 9.84 22.38 4.88
CA GLY A 230 11.07 21.70 5.32
C GLY A 230 11.55 22.15 6.69
N GLN A 231 11.35 23.43 7.03
CA GLN A 231 11.68 23.95 8.36
C GLN A 231 10.76 23.35 9.44
N ILE A 232 9.45 23.25 9.18
CA ILE A 232 8.48 22.59 10.07
C ILE A 232 8.79 21.10 10.20
N ALA A 233 9.06 20.41 9.09
CA ALA A 233 9.39 19.00 9.10
C ALA A 233 10.64 18.67 9.91
N LYS A 234 11.63 19.56 9.91
CA LYS A 234 12.85 19.43 10.74
C LYS A 234 12.55 19.50 12.23
N GLU A 235 11.64 20.37 12.66
CA GLU A 235 11.22 20.48 14.06
C GLU A 235 10.37 19.28 14.51
N LEU A 236 9.59 18.70 13.59
CA LEU A 236 8.72 17.54 13.84
C LEU A 236 9.43 16.18 13.70
N SER A 237 10.64 16.13 13.18
CA SER A 237 11.39 14.89 12.93
C SER A 237 11.74 14.05 14.19
N SER A 238 11.40 14.55 15.38
CA SER A 238 11.55 13.86 16.67
C SER A 238 10.32 13.04 17.08
N ILE A 239 9.27 12.97 16.26
CA ILE A 239 8.03 12.26 16.59
C ILE A 239 8.15 10.77 16.22
N GLU A 240 7.77 9.93 17.18
CA GLU A 240 7.83 8.46 17.17
C GLU A 240 7.25 7.83 15.89
N LYS A 241 7.84 6.70 15.49
CA LYS A 241 7.34 5.87 14.38
C LYS A 241 5.95 5.34 14.74
N ASP A 242 4.96 5.58 13.89
CA ASP A 242 3.62 5.00 14.01
C ASP A 242 3.71 3.47 14.00
N THR A 243 3.24 2.84 15.08
CA THR A 243 3.13 1.38 15.17
C THR A 243 1.85 0.90 14.50
N THR A 244 1.89 -0.29 13.88
CA THR A 244 0.67 -0.89 13.31
C THR A 244 -0.24 -1.47 14.40
N PRO A 245 -1.57 -1.56 14.19
CA PRO A 245 -2.49 -2.20 15.12
C PRO A 245 -2.06 -3.64 15.49
N LEU A 246 -1.48 -4.35 14.54
CA LEU A 246 -0.91 -5.67 14.77
C LEU A 246 0.28 -5.61 15.72
N GLN A 247 1.21 -4.68 15.51
CA GLN A 247 2.35 -4.49 16.40
C GLN A 247 1.89 -4.18 17.82
N GLU A 248 0.90 -3.29 17.99
CA GLU A 248 0.33 -3.00 19.32
C GLU A 248 -0.31 -4.21 19.99
N LYS A 249 -1.06 -5.05 19.22
CA LYS A 249 -1.64 -6.30 19.74
C LYS A 249 -0.55 -7.30 20.13
N LEU A 250 0.54 -7.37 19.36
CA LEU A 250 1.68 -8.24 19.62
C LEU A 250 2.49 -7.76 20.82
N ASP A 251 2.72 -6.47 20.97
CA ASP A 251 3.37 -5.88 22.14
C ASP A 251 2.57 -6.16 23.42
N ARG A 252 1.25 -6.04 23.34
CA ARG A 252 0.36 -6.40 24.45
C ARG A 252 0.47 -7.90 24.80
N LEU A 253 0.49 -8.76 23.78
CA LEU A 253 0.68 -10.19 23.96
C LEU A 253 2.04 -10.48 24.59
N GLY A 254 3.11 -9.89 24.09
CA GLY A 254 4.46 -10.00 24.64
C GLY A 254 4.51 -9.62 26.11
N LYS A 255 3.89 -8.50 26.49
CA LYS A 255 3.78 -8.06 27.90
C LYS A 255 3.04 -9.08 28.78
N VAL A 256 1.93 -9.63 28.30
CA VAL A 256 1.17 -10.65 29.05
C VAL A 256 2.03 -11.90 29.28
N ILE A 257 2.73 -12.37 28.25
CA ILE A 257 3.59 -13.55 28.33
C ILE A 257 4.76 -13.27 29.30
N THR A 258 5.39 -12.11 29.21
CA THR A 258 6.49 -11.69 30.09
C THR A 258 6.03 -11.68 31.56
N VAL A 259 4.86 -11.13 31.85
CA VAL A 259 4.30 -11.12 33.21
C VAL A 259 3.99 -12.54 33.69
N LEU A 260 3.45 -13.41 32.83
CA LEU A 260 3.21 -14.82 33.20
C LEU A 260 4.52 -15.56 33.44
N GLY A 261 5.53 -15.38 32.60
CA GLY A 261 6.86 -15.96 32.78
C GLY A 261 7.55 -15.48 34.06
N ALA A 262 7.53 -14.18 34.33
CA ALA A 262 8.08 -13.58 35.52
C ALA A 262 7.37 -14.10 36.81
N THR A 263 6.03 -14.28 36.73
CA THR A 263 5.25 -14.82 37.83
C THR A 263 5.63 -16.29 38.10
N ALA A 264 5.75 -17.11 37.05
CA ALA A 264 6.18 -18.49 37.14
C ALA A 264 7.60 -18.59 37.74
N ALA A 265 8.52 -17.75 37.26
CA ALA A 265 9.89 -17.68 37.78
C ALA A 265 9.94 -17.29 39.25
N PHE A 266 9.14 -16.31 39.66
CA PHE A 266 9.05 -15.91 41.07
C PHE A 266 8.52 -17.05 41.98
N ILE A 267 7.48 -17.77 41.51
CA ILE A 267 6.92 -18.92 42.24
C ILE A 267 7.96 -20.02 42.37
N VAL A 268 8.68 -20.35 41.31
CA VAL A 268 9.75 -21.36 41.34
C VAL A 268 10.88 -20.94 42.29
N PHE A 269 11.32 -19.69 42.21
CA PHE A 269 12.32 -19.14 43.13
C PHE A 269 11.87 -19.27 44.59
N ALA A 270 10.63 -18.87 44.89
CA ALA A 270 10.10 -18.99 46.26
C ALA A 270 10.03 -20.44 46.74
N ILE A 271 9.61 -21.38 45.86
CA ILE A 271 9.58 -22.82 46.21
C ILE A 271 10.98 -23.33 46.51
N GLN A 272 11.97 -23.00 45.70
CA GLN A 272 13.36 -23.42 45.91
C GLN A 272 13.94 -22.83 47.21
N ILE A 273 13.74 -21.54 47.45
CA ILE A 273 14.22 -20.89 48.70
C ILE A 273 13.55 -21.50 49.94
N ILE A 274 12.24 -21.78 49.91
CA ILE A 274 11.53 -22.45 51.01
C ILE A 274 12.08 -23.86 51.19
N GLY A 275 12.31 -24.61 50.10
CA GLY A 275 12.92 -25.94 50.14
C GLY A 275 14.30 -25.93 50.79
N PHE A 276 15.20 -25.03 50.42
CA PHE A 276 16.52 -24.87 50.99
C PHE A 276 16.48 -24.46 52.49
N ALA A 277 15.55 -23.60 52.86
CA ALA A 277 15.33 -23.21 54.25
C ALA A 277 14.84 -24.39 55.11
N MET A 278 13.92 -25.21 54.57
CA MET A 278 13.40 -26.39 55.30
C MET A 278 14.42 -27.51 55.41
N SER A 279 15.28 -27.68 54.43
CA SER A 279 16.36 -28.70 54.42
C SER A 279 17.63 -28.24 55.16
N HIS A 280 17.65 -27.01 55.65
CA HIS A 280 18.83 -26.38 56.28
C HIS A 280 20.08 -26.35 55.37
N THR A 281 19.88 -26.34 54.05
CA THR A 281 20.95 -26.27 53.03
C THR A 281 21.12 -24.89 52.45
N MET A 282 20.49 -23.85 53.04
CA MET A 282 20.53 -22.52 52.60
C MET A 282 21.93 -21.90 52.76
N ASN A 283 22.61 -21.70 51.66
CA ASN A 283 23.87 -20.99 51.56
C ASN A 283 23.84 -20.00 50.37
N TRP A 284 24.91 -19.21 50.22
CA TRP A 284 24.97 -18.25 49.13
C TRP A 284 24.92 -18.90 47.74
N GLU A 285 25.49 -20.07 47.59
CA GLU A 285 25.55 -20.86 46.38
C GLU A 285 24.16 -21.32 45.94
N THR A 286 23.39 -21.99 46.83
CA THR A 286 22.04 -22.46 46.53
C THR A 286 21.07 -21.31 46.21
N VAL A 287 21.21 -20.15 46.86
CA VAL A 287 20.41 -18.98 46.59
C VAL A 287 20.75 -18.39 45.20
N SER A 288 22.06 -18.36 44.84
CA SER A 288 22.50 -17.90 43.52
C SER A 288 22.02 -18.83 42.43
N ASP A 289 22.10 -20.13 42.59
CA ASP A 289 21.63 -21.12 41.62
C ASP A 289 20.10 -21.03 41.43
N ALA A 290 19.33 -20.84 42.49
CA ALA A 290 17.89 -20.60 42.40
C ALA A 290 17.56 -19.29 41.65
N PHE A 291 18.38 -18.28 41.84
CA PHE A 291 18.20 -17.02 41.14
C PHE A 291 18.52 -17.13 39.63
N ILE A 292 19.64 -17.78 39.26
CA ILE A 292 20.03 -18.08 37.89
C ILE A 292 18.92 -18.90 37.18
N THR A 293 18.43 -19.96 37.87
CA THR A 293 17.31 -20.79 37.40
C THR A 293 16.06 -19.95 37.08
N SER A 294 15.74 -19.00 37.94
CA SER A 294 14.58 -18.12 37.75
C SER A 294 14.75 -17.19 36.55
N ILE A 295 15.96 -16.69 36.31
CA ILE A 295 16.27 -15.92 35.12
C ILE A 295 16.16 -16.77 33.87
N VAL A 296 16.71 -17.98 33.88
CA VAL A 296 16.57 -18.96 32.78
C VAL A 296 15.11 -19.19 32.43
N LEU A 297 14.22 -19.28 33.42
CA LEU A 297 12.78 -19.46 33.20
C LEU A 297 12.13 -18.21 32.56
N ILE A 298 12.53 -17.02 32.96
CA ILE A 298 12.05 -15.78 32.33
C ILE A 298 12.49 -15.74 30.85
N VAL A 299 13.77 -16.05 30.57
CA VAL A 299 14.33 -16.09 29.22
C VAL A 299 13.57 -17.11 28.35
N ALA A 300 13.28 -18.31 28.90
CA ALA A 300 12.52 -19.33 28.18
C ALA A 300 11.07 -18.91 27.87
N ALA A 301 10.48 -18.01 28.66
CA ALA A 301 9.10 -17.57 28.51
C ALA A 301 8.92 -16.46 27.48
N VAL A 302 9.93 -15.61 27.24
CA VAL A 302 9.76 -14.39 26.45
C VAL A 302 10.07 -14.61 24.97
N PRO A 303 9.13 -14.30 24.06
CA PRO A 303 9.34 -14.42 22.63
C PRO A 303 10.14 -13.24 22.05
N GLU A 304 11.48 -13.31 22.09
CA GLU A 304 12.38 -12.21 21.72
C GLU A 304 12.25 -11.74 20.28
N GLY A 305 12.08 -12.67 19.35
CA GLY A 305 12.08 -12.38 17.90
C GLY A 305 10.78 -11.78 17.37
N LEU A 306 9.69 -11.73 18.16
CA LEU A 306 8.34 -11.49 17.66
C LEU A 306 8.18 -10.13 16.96
N PRO A 307 8.55 -8.98 17.53
CA PRO A 307 8.41 -7.68 16.86
C PRO A 307 9.31 -7.55 15.63
N THR A 308 10.53 -8.04 15.71
CA THR A 308 11.53 -7.99 14.63
C THR A 308 11.12 -8.85 13.44
N ILE A 309 10.61 -10.07 13.68
CA ILE A 309 10.12 -10.97 12.61
C ILE A 309 8.94 -10.35 11.90
N VAL A 310 8.01 -9.71 12.63
CA VAL A 310 6.87 -8.99 12.05
C VAL A 310 7.34 -7.87 11.14
N ALA A 311 8.23 -7.01 11.63
CA ALA A 311 8.75 -5.87 10.85
C ALA A 311 9.45 -6.34 9.56
N VAL A 312 10.30 -7.36 9.64
CA VAL A 312 11.01 -7.92 8.47
C VAL A 312 10.02 -8.60 7.50
N SER A 313 9.07 -9.37 8.02
CA SER A 313 8.05 -10.03 7.20
C SER A 313 7.18 -9.00 6.47
N LEU A 314 6.71 -7.95 7.14
CA LEU A 314 5.96 -6.86 6.52
C LEU A 314 6.78 -6.17 5.42
N ALA A 315 8.03 -5.79 5.70
CA ALA A 315 8.89 -5.13 4.73
C ALA A 315 9.10 -5.96 3.46
N LEU A 316 9.35 -7.28 3.62
CA LEU A 316 9.53 -8.18 2.48
C LEU A 316 8.23 -8.39 1.68
N ASN A 317 7.08 -8.44 2.35
CA ASN A 317 5.79 -8.58 1.69
C ASN A 317 5.42 -7.29 0.93
N ILE A 318 5.68 -6.10 1.48
CA ILE A 318 5.49 -4.82 0.81
C ILE A 318 6.30 -4.75 -0.51
N ILE A 319 7.57 -5.18 -0.49
CA ILE A 319 8.39 -5.24 -1.70
C ILE A 319 7.76 -6.17 -2.75
N LYS A 320 7.20 -7.31 -2.32
CA LYS A 320 6.51 -8.22 -3.24
C LYS A 320 5.22 -7.61 -3.79
N MET A 321 4.41 -6.94 -2.96
CA MET A 321 3.19 -6.24 -3.40
C MET A 321 3.51 -5.15 -4.45
N SER A 322 4.58 -4.39 -4.24
CA SER A 322 5.03 -3.38 -5.20
C SER A 322 5.43 -3.98 -6.56
N ARG A 323 6.02 -5.18 -6.58
CA ARG A 323 6.33 -5.91 -7.82
C ARG A 323 5.09 -6.40 -8.56
N GLU A 324 3.97 -6.54 -7.87
CA GLU A 324 2.65 -6.90 -8.41
C GLU A 324 1.78 -5.66 -8.67
N ASN A 325 2.40 -4.50 -8.89
CA ASN A 325 1.79 -3.20 -9.19
C ASN A 325 0.99 -2.57 -8.04
N ALA A 326 1.03 -3.08 -6.83
CA ALA A 326 0.42 -2.46 -5.65
C ALA A 326 1.51 -1.81 -4.78
N LEU A 327 1.79 -0.53 -5.02
CA LEU A 327 2.78 0.24 -4.25
C LEU A 327 2.19 0.66 -2.90
N VAL A 328 2.61 0.01 -1.83
CA VAL A 328 2.17 0.34 -0.47
C VAL A 328 3.01 1.48 0.09
N LYS A 329 2.39 2.60 0.43
CA LYS A 329 3.04 3.78 1.01
C LYS A 329 3.11 3.72 2.53
N LYS A 330 2.08 3.16 3.18
CA LYS A 330 2.02 3.03 4.64
C LYS A 330 1.96 1.56 5.07
N MET A 331 2.79 1.18 6.04
CA MET A 331 2.84 -0.21 6.55
C MET A 331 1.51 -0.74 7.04
N ILE A 332 0.74 0.10 7.71
CA ILE A 332 -0.58 -0.24 8.25
C ILE A 332 -1.52 -0.75 7.15
N ALA A 333 -1.44 -0.18 5.94
CA ALA A 333 -2.29 -0.58 4.82
C ALA A 333 -2.04 -2.03 4.37
N CYS A 334 -0.81 -2.53 4.50
CA CYS A 334 -0.46 -3.91 4.14
C CYS A 334 -1.23 -4.96 4.96
N GLU A 335 -1.53 -4.63 6.21
CA GLU A 335 -2.34 -5.45 7.11
C GLU A 335 -3.83 -5.20 6.88
N THR A 336 -4.24 -3.92 6.88
CA THR A 336 -5.65 -3.50 6.85
C THR A 336 -6.34 -3.91 5.55
N VAL A 337 -5.60 -3.92 4.41
CA VAL A 337 -6.14 -4.31 3.10
C VAL A 337 -6.73 -5.73 3.10
N GLY A 338 -6.17 -6.65 3.91
CA GLY A 338 -6.70 -8.01 4.08
C GLY A 338 -8.04 -8.08 4.81
N CYS A 339 -8.35 -7.07 5.61
CA CYS A 339 -9.58 -7.00 6.41
C CYS A 339 -10.72 -6.25 5.71
N ILE A 340 -10.50 -5.70 4.52
CA ILE A 340 -11.51 -4.93 3.77
C ILE A 340 -12.75 -5.79 3.55
N ASN A 341 -13.92 -5.22 3.89
CA ASN A 341 -15.22 -5.80 3.61
C ASN A 341 -16.09 -4.90 2.71
N ILE A 342 -15.75 -3.61 2.56
CA ILE A 342 -16.40 -2.69 1.63
C ILE A 342 -15.34 -1.95 0.80
N ILE A 343 -15.55 -1.89 -0.51
CA ILE A 343 -14.78 -1.03 -1.42
C ILE A 343 -15.72 0.03 -1.97
N CYS A 344 -15.46 1.29 -1.69
CA CYS A 344 -16.12 2.44 -2.31
C CYS A 344 -15.27 2.87 -3.51
N SER A 345 -15.76 2.64 -4.71
CA SER A 345 -15.05 2.95 -5.95
C SER A 345 -15.65 4.16 -6.66
N ASP A 346 -14.81 5.05 -7.16
CA ASP A 346 -15.29 5.97 -8.19
C ASP A 346 -15.53 5.19 -9.48
N LYS A 347 -16.30 5.76 -10.39
CA LYS A 347 -16.56 5.20 -11.71
C LYS A 347 -15.39 5.43 -12.65
N THR A 348 -15.09 6.72 -12.89
CA THR A 348 -14.15 7.18 -13.91
C THR A 348 -12.72 6.85 -13.52
N GLY A 349 -11.94 6.32 -14.46
CA GLY A 349 -10.53 6.00 -14.22
C GLY A 349 -10.28 4.83 -13.24
N THR A 350 -11.35 4.27 -12.66
CA THR A 350 -11.25 3.13 -11.73
C THR A 350 -12.01 1.91 -12.23
N LEU A 351 -13.30 2.08 -12.53
CA LEU A 351 -14.12 1.02 -13.15
C LEU A 351 -14.11 1.12 -14.67
N THR A 352 -13.82 2.30 -15.21
CA THR A 352 -13.74 2.58 -16.64
C THR A 352 -12.30 2.93 -17.06
N GLU A 353 -12.03 2.86 -18.36
CA GLU A 353 -10.69 3.12 -18.90
C GLU A 353 -10.27 4.61 -18.87
N ASN A 354 -11.16 5.52 -18.44
CA ASN A 354 -10.98 6.98 -18.52
C ASN A 354 -10.62 7.44 -19.93
N LYS A 355 -11.16 6.77 -20.92
CA LYS A 355 -10.86 7.01 -22.33
C LYS A 355 -12.13 7.04 -23.15
N MET A 356 -12.55 8.23 -23.57
CA MET A 356 -13.69 8.34 -24.46
C MET A 356 -13.45 7.57 -25.75
N THR A 357 -14.39 6.70 -26.12
CA THR A 357 -14.27 5.82 -27.28
C THR A 357 -15.58 5.81 -28.04
N VAL A 358 -15.52 5.90 -29.37
CA VAL A 358 -16.68 5.72 -30.25
C VAL A 358 -17.03 4.23 -30.25
N GLN A 359 -18.21 3.90 -29.70
CA GLN A 359 -18.70 2.53 -29.62
C GLN A 359 -19.44 2.13 -30.87
N GLN A 360 -20.32 2.99 -31.36
CA GLN A 360 -21.14 2.76 -32.53
C GLN A 360 -21.33 4.03 -33.33
N ILE A 361 -21.53 3.87 -34.61
CA ILE A 361 -21.80 4.96 -35.58
C ILE A 361 -23.08 4.61 -36.32
N TYR A 362 -24.04 5.52 -36.31
CA TYR A 362 -25.22 5.42 -37.16
C TYR A 362 -25.01 6.21 -38.45
N ALA A 363 -24.98 5.52 -39.60
CA ALA A 363 -24.79 6.12 -40.90
C ALA A 363 -25.68 5.40 -41.94
N LYS A 364 -26.31 6.11 -42.85
CA LYS A 364 -27.12 5.54 -43.91
C LYS A 364 -28.20 4.54 -43.49
N GLY A 365 -28.76 4.72 -42.30
CA GLY A 365 -29.83 3.85 -41.79
C GLY A 365 -29.34 2.65 -40.95
N GLU A 366 -28.05 2.42 -40.87
CA GLU A 366 -27.45 1.26 -40.20
C GLU A 366 -26.54 1.69 -39.02
N LEU A 367 -26.43 0.82 -37.99
CA LEU A 367 -25.46 0.93 -36.93
C LEU A 367 -24.20 0.15 -37.27
N LEU A 368 -23.06 0.84 -37.25
CA LEU A 368 -21.76 0.32 -37.69
C LEU A 368 -20.73 0.44 -36.55
N GLU A 369 -19.77 -0.47 -36.53
CA GLU A 369 -18.52 -0.32 -35.75
C GLU A 369 -17.58 0.66 -36.52
N PRO A 370 -16.69 1.40 -35.81
CA PRO A 370 -15.78 2.36 -36.44
C PRO A 370 -14.97 1.80 -37.61
N GLU A 371 -14.54 0.54 -37.52
CA GLU A 371 -13.74 -0.12 -38.55
C GLU A 371 -14.52 -0.37 -39.85
N LYS A 372 -15.85 -0.33 -39.82
CA LYS A 372 -16.75 -0.56 -40.96
C LYS A 372 -17.27 0.72 -41.59
N LEU A 373 -16.89 1.89 -41.06
CA LEU A 373 -17.33 3.17 -41.58
C LEU A 373 -16.68 3.48 -42.94
N THR A 374 -17.49 3.71 -43.93
CA THR A 374 -17.06 4.06 -45.29
C THR A 374 -17.64 5.39 -45.78
N ASP A 375 -18.43 6.05 -44.95
CA ASP A 375 -19.04 7.34 -45.28
C ASP A 375 -18.00 8.45 -45.26
N VAL A 376 -17.76 9.05 -46.45
CA VAL A 376 -16.72 10.08 -46.64
C VAL A 376 -17.06 11.36 -45.90
N CYS A 377 -18.33 11.79 -45.89
CA CYS A 377 -18.74 13.03 -45.23
C CYS A 377 -18.54 12.93 -43.69
N LEU A 378 -18.91 11.82 -43.09
CA LEU A 378 -18.66 11.59 -41.66
C LEU A 378 -17.16 11.54 -41.33
N LEU A 379 -16.38 10.80 -42.14
CA LEU A 379 -14.92 10.68 -41.93
C LEU A 379 -14.20 12.01 -42.09
N GLU A 380 -14.59 12.83 -43.06
CA GLU A 380 -14.06 14.20 -43.23
C GLU A 380 -14.45 15.08 -42.05
N ASN A 381 -15.73 15.04 -41.63
CA ASN A 381 -16.18 15.78 -40.46
C ASN A 381 -15.40 15.40 -39.19
N PHE A 382 -15.14 14.10 -38.95
CA PHE A 382 -14.31 13.64 -37.81
C PHE A 382 -12.90 14.21 -37.86
N CYS A 383 -12.25 14.17 -39.04
CA CYS A 383 -10.85 14.57 -39.20
C CYS A 383 -10.66 16.08 -39.13
N ILE A 384 -11.55 16.85 -39.78
CA ILE A 384 -11.35 18.27 -40.08
C ILE A 384 -12.05 19.19 -39.08
N ASN A 385 -13.30 18.82 -38.71
CA ASN A 385 -14.08 19.61 -37.76
C ASN A 385 -13.69 19.30 -36.31
N SER A 386 -12.41 19.47 -35.97
CA SER A 386 -11.85 19.17 -34.64
C SER A 386 -10.55 19.92 -34.40
N ASN A 387 -10.38 20.43 -33.19
CA ASN A 387 -9.15 21.07 -32.70
C ASN A 387 -8.24 20.10 -31.92
N ALA A 388 -8.68 18.85 -31.70
CA ALA A 388 -7.93 17.85 -30.96
C ALA A 388 -6.83 17.20 -31.81
N ASN A 389 -5.86 16.59 -31.15
CA ASN A 389 -4.82 15.77 -31.77
C ASN A 389 -4.68 14.45 -30.98
N VAL A 390 -4.19 13.41 -31.64
CA VAL A 390 -3.92 12.11 -31.04
C VAL A 390 -2.51 11.66 -31.44
N THR A 391 -1.62 11.55 -30.50
CA THR A 391 -0.27 10.99 -30.71
C THR A 391 -0.23 9.54 -30.26
N ILE A 392 0.78 8.78 -30.73
CA ILE A 392 1.02 7.42 -30.27
C ILE A 392 2.31 7.42 -29.47
N GLU A 393 2.21 7.18 -28.17
CA GLU A 393 3.33 7.05 -27.27
C GLU A 393 3.36 5.62 -26.70
N ASP A 394 4.48 4.93 -26.82
CA ASP A 394 4.64 3.53 -26.39
C ASP A 394 3.54 2.57 -26.88
N GLY A 395 3.00 2.81 -28.09
CA GLY A 395 1.94 2.00 -28.69
C GLY A 395 0.53 2.28 -28.16
N LYS A 396 0.36 3.32 -27.33
CA LYS A 396 -0.95 3.78 -26.81
C LYS A 396 -1.28 5.16 -27.36
N ASP A 397 -2.57 5.42 -27.50
CA ASP A 397 -3.07 6.74 -27.92
C ASP A 397 -2.95 7.74 -26.76
N SER A 398 -2.26 8.84 -26.99
CA SER A 398 -2.18 10.00 -26.11
C SER A 398 -3.07 11.11 -26.68
N PHE A 399 -4.02 11.59 -25.88
CA PHE A 399 -5.04 12.57 -26.26
C PHE A 399 -4.57 14.00 -25.96
N ILE A 400 -4.64 14.86 -26.94
CA ILE A 400 -4.34 16.30 -26.82
C ILE A 400 -5.58 17.09 -27.25
N GLY A 401 -6.24 17.73 -26.28
CA GLY A 401 -7.48 18.48 -26.50
C GLY A 401 -8.72 17.78 -25.95
N ASN A 402 -9.89 18.08 -26.54
CA ASN A 402 -11.17 17.55 -26.07
C ASN A 402 -11.26 16.03 -26.25
N PRO A 403 -11.49 15.22 -25.18
CA PRO A 403 -11.52 13.74 -25.26
C PRO A 403 -12.58 13.20 -26.24
N THR A 404 -13.72 13.88 -26.39
CA THR A 404 -14.77 13.52 -27.36
C THR A 404 -14.28 13.66 -28.78
N GLU A 405 -13.54 14.72 -29.07
CA GLU A 405 -12.95 14.96 -30.41
C GLU A 405 -11.82 13.95 -30.68
N CYS A 406 -10.97 13.68 -29.66
CA CYS A 406 -9.94 12.64 -29.79
C CYS A 406 -10.55 11.28 -30.15
N ALA A 407 -11.68 10.92 -29.53
CA ALA A 407 -12.39 9.68 -29.84
C ALA A 407 -12.82 9.58 -31.32
N LEU A 408 -13.26 10.70 -31.92
CA LEU A 408 -13.59 10.76 -33.34
C LEU A 408 -12.36 10.54 -34.22
N LEU A 409 -11.22 11.14 -33.87
CA LEU A 409 -9.97 10.96 -34.62
C LEU A 409 -9.47 9.52 -34.57
N VAL A 410 -9.61 8.86 -33.38
CA VAL A 410 -9.31 7.44 -33.24
C VAL A 410 -10.25 6.58 -34.10
N ALA A 411 -11.55 6.91 -34.11
CA ALA A 411 -12.53 6.22 -34.98
C ALA A 411 -12.20 6.38 -36.46
N ALA A 412 -11.82 7.56 -36.91
CA ALA A 412 -11.38 7.80 -38.31
C ALA A 412 -10.15 6.96 -38.65
N ARG A 413 -9.16 6.88 -37.73
CA ARG A 413 -7.97 6.03 -37.89
C ARG A 413 -8.32 4.54 -37.96
N LYS A 414 -9.24 4.06 -37.15
CA LYS A 414 -9.76 2.67 -37.22
C LYS A 414 -10.46 2.37 -38.56
N ALA A 415 -11.12 3.37 -39.14
CA ALA A 415 -11.67 3.29 -40.50
C ALA A 415 -10.60 3.41 -41.59
N GLY A 416 -9.31 3.52 -41.27
CA GLY A 416 -8.20 3.58 -42.22
C GLY A 416 -7.84 4.99 -42.72
N TRP A 417 -8.33 6.05 -42.04
CA TRP A 417 -8.05 7.42 -42.38
C TRP A 417 -6.96 8.01 -41.47
N ASP A 418 -6.00 8.72 -42.12
CA ASP A 418 -5.01 9.53 -41.43
C ASP A 418 -5.49 10.99 -41.36
N TYR A 419 -5.93 11.42 -40.17
CA TYR A 419 -6.48 12.74 -39.96
C TYR A 419 -5.43 13.86 -40.16
N THR A 420 -4.14 13.59 -39.85
CA THR A 420 -3.05 14.55 -40.00
C THR A 420 -2.85 14.87 -41.48
N LYS A 421 -2.71 13.84 -42.30
CA LYS A 421 -2.61 13.96 -43.75
C LYS A 421 -3.84 14.62 -44.33
N LYS A 422 -5.04 14.25 -43.87
CA LYS A 422 -6.29 14.86 -44.37
C LYS A 422 -6.38 16.35 -44.05
N ARG A 423 -5.93 16.78 -42.87
CA ARG A 423 -5.87 18.19 -42.49
C ARG A 423 -4.84 18.99 -43.31
N GLU A 424 -3.67 18.39 -43.61
CA GLU A 424 -2.65 19.02 -44.45
C GLU A 424 -3.11 19.20 -45.90
N GLU A 425 -3.88 18.26 -46.42
CA GLU A 425 -4.40 18.28 -47.79
C GLU A 425 -5.64 19.18 -47.97
N THR A 426 -6.24 19.66 -46.87
CA THR A 426 -7.52 20.40 -46.92
C THR A 426 -7.35 21.89 -46.69
N ASP A 427 -7.92 22.71 -47.54
CA ASP A 427 -7.95 24.19 -47.41
C ASP A 427 -9.14 24.60 -46.52
N ILE A 428 -8.86 24.84 -45.23
CA ILE A 428 -9.84 25.28 -44.22
C ILE A 428 -10.02 26.80 -44.36
N ALA A 429 -11.21 27.23 -44.75
CA ALA A 429 -11.54 28.64 -44.91
C ALA A 429 -11.90 29.31 -43.57
N HIS A 430 -12.68 28.63 -42.70
CA HIS A 430 -13.06 29.13 -41.38
C HIS A 430 -13.46 28.04 -40.43
N ILE A 431 -13.25 28.30 -39.13
CA ILE A 431 -13.68 27.41 -38.04
C ILE A 431 -14.50 28.22 -37.03
N PHE A 432 -15.74 27.81 -36.81
CA PHE A 432 -16.55 28.25 -35.66
C PHE A 432 -16.33 27.29 -34.50
N PRO A 433 -15.60 27.71 -33.46
CA PRO A 433 -15.24 26.79 -32.37
C PRO A 433 -16.47 26.37 -31.55
N PHE A 434 -16.36 25.25 -30.86
CA PHE A 434 -17.43 24.78 -30.00
C PHE A 434 -17.84 25.81 -28.93
N SER A 435 -19.15 26.03 -28.83
CA SER A 435 -19.73 26.88 -27.80
C SER A 435 -20.73 26.10 -26.95
N SER A 436 -20.60 26.20 -25.63
CA SER A 436 -21.55 25.60 -24.69
C SER A 436 -22.96 26.18 -24.80
N GLN A 437 -23.12 27.42 -25.30
CA GLN A 437 -24.40 28.04 -25.53
C GLN A 437 -25.06 27.49 -26.81
N LYS A 438 -24.32 27.39 -27.89
CA LYS A 438 -24.81 26.88 -29.18
C LYS A 438 -24.84 25.34 -29.24
N LYS A 439 -23.99 24.67 -28.49
CA LYS A 439 -23.85 23.19 -28.40
C LYS A 439 -23.44 22.54 -29.73
N ASP A 440 -22.71 23.26 -30.58
CA ASP A 440 -22.18 22.79 -31.83
C ASP A 440 -20.82 23.41 -32.19
N MET A 441 -20.22 22.90 -33.25
CA MET A 441 -19.01 23.37 -33.88
C MET A 441 -19.11 23.18 -35.37
N SER A 442 -18.64 24.15 -36.18
CA SER A 442 -18.70 24.08 -37.64
C SER A 442 -17.38 24.48 -38.28
N THR A 443 -17.06 23.82 -39.39
CA THR A 443 -15.85 24.12 -40.15
C THR A 443 -16.20 24.24 -41.62
N ILE A 444 -15.70 25.31 -42.27
CA ILE A 444 -15.88 25.59 -43.71
C ILE A 444 -14.61 25.25 -44.45
N LEU A 445 -14.76 24.39 -45.47
CA LEU A 445 -13.67 24.02 -46.36
C LEU A 445 -13.83 24.67 -47.72
N ARG A 446 -12.70 25.05 -48.32
CA ARG A 446 -12.69 25.41 -49.72
C ARG A 446 -12.51 24.16 -50.59
N THR A 447 -13.41 23.94 -51.56
CA THR A 447 -13.37 22.82 -52.49
C THR A 447 -13.25 23.31 -53.93
N ALA A 448 -13.01 22.44 -54.88
CA ALA A 448 -12.94 22.81 -56.32
C ALA A 448 -14.28 23.33 -56.87
N GLU A 449 -15.42 23.03 -56.22
CA GLU A 449 -16.78 23.37 -56.66
C GLU A 449 -17.47 24.42 -55.77
N GLY A 450 -16.75 25.14 -54.90
CA GLY A 450 -17.30 26.08 -53.94
C GLY A 450 -16.83 25.79 -52.52
N TYR A 451 -17.72 25.80 -51.52
CA TYR A 451 -17.38 25.56 -50.14
C TYR A 451 -18.22 24.40 -49.57
N MET A 452 -17.67 23.72 -48.59
CA MET A 452 -18.35 22.66 -47.81
C MET A 452 -18.35 23.05 -46.34
N LEU A 453 -19.54 23.14 -45.77
CA LEU A 453 -19.74 23.36 -44.35
C LEU A 453 -19.94 21.98 -43.66
N TYR A 454 -19.13 21.66 -42.69
CA TYR A 454 -19.31 20.52 -41.77
C TYR A 454 -19.76 20.98 -40.41
N VAL A 455 -20.81 20.37 -39.89
CA VAL A 455 -21.39 20.69 -38.57
C VAL A 455 -21.40 19.44 -37.70
N LYS A 456 -21.01 19.59 -36.44
CA LYS A 456 -21.19 18.56 -35.42
C LYS A 456 -21.75 19.16 -34.14
N GLY A 457 -22.66 18.48 -33.46
CA GLY A 457 -23.26 19.03 -32.25
C GLY A 457 -24.35 18.18 -31.61
N ASN A 458 -25.20 18.87 -30.86
CA ASN A 458 -26.34 18.27 -30.18
C ASN A 458 -27.30 17.62 -31.20
N PRO A 459 -27.67 16.31 -30.98
CA PRO A 459 -28.49 15.59 -31.95
C PRO A 459 -29.81 16.25 -32.26
N GLU A 460 -30.55 16.72 -31.29
CA GLU A 460 -31.84 17.39 -31.50
C GLU A 460 -31.69 18.64 -32.37
N LYS A 461 -30.67 19.47 -32.09
CA LYS A 461 -30.40 20.68 -32.86
C LYS A 461 -30.06 20.32 -34.29
N ILE A 462 -29.14 19.39 -34.54
CA ILE A 462 -28.70 19.03 -35.90
C ILE A 462 -29.84 18.39 -36.69
N MET A 463 -30.65 17.50 -36.10
CA MET A 463 -31.82 16.91 -36.77
C MET A 463 -32.87 17.97 -37.15
N ASN A 464 -33.07 18.99 -36.26
CA ASN A 464 -34.04 20.07 -36.56
C ASN A 464 -33.60 20.98 -37.71
N LEU A 465 -32.29 21.20 -37.83
CA LEU A 465 -31.71 22.03 -38.94
C LEU A 465 -31.53 21.24 -40.23
N SER A 466 -31.82 19.94 -40.27
CA SER A 466 -31.62 19.07 -41.43
C SER A 466 -32.91 18.90 -42.23
N VAL A 467 -32.76 19.01 -43.58
CA VAL A 467 -33.88 18.97 -44.51
C VAL A 467 -34.12 17.59 -45.15
N ASN A 468 -33.16 16.70 -45.04
CA ASN A 468 -33.25 15.36 -45.63
C ASN A 468 -33.89 14.31 -44.74
N LEU A 469 -34.48 14.71 -43.60
CA LEU A 469 -35.16 13.84 -42.63
C LEU A 469 -36.64 14.17 -42.59
N SER A 470 -37.50 13.15 -42.82
CA SER A 470 -38.94 13.24 -42.53
C SER A 470 -39.22 13.26 -41.02
N ASP A 471 -40.40 13.73 -40.61
CA ASP A 471 -40.80 13.74 -39.21
C ASP A 471 -40.84 12.30 -38.60
N GLU A 472 -41.22 11.30 -39.40
CA GLU A 472 -41.20 9.91 -39.00
C GLU A 472 -39.76 9.40 -38.73
N GLU A 473 -38.82 9.78 -39.59
CA GLU A 473 -37.40 9.42 -39.42
C GLU A 473 -36.78 10.14 -38.22
N LYS A 474 -37.12 11.43 -38.00
CA LYS A 474 -36.68 12.17 -36.81
C LYS A 474 -37.14 11.49 -35.52
N ASN A 475 -38.42 11.10 -35.43
CA ASN A 475 -38.94 10.38 -34.25
C ASN A 475 -38.24 9.02 -34.01
N ALA A 476 -38.02 8.27 -35.10
CA ALA A 476 -37.32 6.98 -35.01
C ALA A 476 -35.85 7.14 -34.58
N LEU A 477 -35.17 8.21 -35.01
CA LEU A 477 -33.81 8.54 -34.58
C LEU A 477 -33.80 8.97 -33.12
N GLU A 478 -34.75 9.77 -32.67
CA GLU A 478 -34.89 10.23 -31.29
C GLU A 478 -35.08 9.08 -30.30
N GLU A 479 -35.92 8.09 -30.67
CA GLU A 479 -36.07 6.86 -29.84
C GLU A 479 -34.74 6.09 -29.72
N LYS A 480 -34.00 5.94 -30.85
CA LYS A 480 -32.68 5.28 -30.83
C LYS A 480 -31.68 6.06 -29.97
N ILE A 481 -31.59 7.38 -30.15
CA ILE A 481 -30.71 8.25 -29.38
C ILE A 481 -31.02 8.16 -27.91
N THR A 482 -32.30 8.24 -27.52
CA THR A 482 -32.74 8.08 -26.12
C THR A 482 -32.34 6.72 -25.55
N SER A 483 -32.45 5.65 -26.34
CA SER A 483 -32.03 4.31 -25.93
C SER A 483 -30.52 4.22 -25.65
N PHE A 484 -29.68 4.91 -26.44
CA PHE A 484 -28.24 4.94 -26.18
C PHE A 484 -27.89 5.86 -25.01
N GLN A 485 -28.54 7.00 -24.88
CA GLN A 485 -28.35 7.91 -23.74
C GLN A 485 -28.72 7.24 -22.40
N SER A 486 -29.78 6.40 -22.39
CA SER A 486 -30.15 5.63 -21.20
C SER A 486 -29.12 4.57 -20.81
N ARG A 487 -28.22 4.20 -21.72
CA ARG A 487 -27.07 3.27 -21.50
C ARG A 487 -25.73 4.02 -21.37
N ALA A 488 -25.75 5.25 -20.88
CA ALA A 488 -24.56 6.06 -20.67
C ALA A 488 -23.83 6.51 -21.94
N GLY A 489 -24.42 6.34 -23.12
CA GLY A 489 -23.86 6.82 -24.38
C GLY A 489 -24.01 8.34 -24.54
N ARG A 490 -22.90 9.01 -24.78
CA ARG A 490 -22.90 10.41 -25.23
C ARG A 490 -23.08 10.44 -26.73
N ILE A 491 -24.12 11.12 -27.23
CA ILE A 491 -24.44 11.19 -28.65
C ILE A 491 -23.95 12.52 -29.24
N LEU A 492 -23.30 12.43 -30.38
CA LEU A 492 -22.90 13.58 -31.19
C LEU A 492 -23.40 13.35 -32.60
N ALA A 493 -24.19 14.29 -33.14
CA ALA A 493 -24.72 14.23 -34.49
C ALA A 493 -23.87 15.05 -35.46
N PHE A 494 -23.95 14.69 -36.73
CA PHE A 494 -23.18 15.24 -37.84
C PHE A 494 -24.06 15.58 -39.02
N ALA A 495 -23.73 16.70 -39.65
CA ALA A 495 -24.38 17.12 -40.90
C ALA A 495 -23.39 17.92 -41.75
N HIS A 496 -23.72 18.06 -43.01
CA HIS A 496 -22.98 18.92 -43.96
C HIS A 496 -23.90 19.76 -44.82
N LYS A 497 -23.33 20.78 -45.49
CA LYS A 497 -24.00 21.60 -46.50
C LYS A 497 -23.01 22.09 -47.53
N LYS A 498 -23.38 22.02 -48.82
CA LYS A 498 -22.63 22.70 -49.88
C LYS A 498 -23.01 24.18 -49.91
N LEU A 499 -22.01 25.07 -50.04
CA LEU A 499 -22.18 26.48 -50.16
C LEU A 499 -21.56 26.93 -51.46
N ASP A 500 -22.30 27.70 -52.28
CA ASP A 500 -21.81 28.22 -53.56
C ASP A 500 -20.76 29.34 -53.36
N GLN A 501 -20.96 30.14 -52.31
CA GLN A 501 -20.06 31.23 -51.93
C GLN A 501 -19.95 31.36 -50.40
N TYR A 502 -18.80 31.86 -49.97
CA TYR A 502 -18.55 32.25 -48.58
C TYR A 502 -17.71 33.51 -48.57
N THR A 503 -18.21 34.60 -47.95
CA THR A 503 -17.58 35.91 -47.97
C THR A 503 -16.76 36.18 -46.73
N GLY A 504 -16.99 35.43 -45.63
CA GLY A 504 -16.38 35.62 -44.33
C GLY A 504 -17.13 36.58 -43.40
N GLU A 505 -18.27 37.15 -43.87
CA GLU A 505 -19.12 38.03 -43.06
C GLU A 505 -20.36 37.33 -42.48
N GLU A 506 -20.65 36.11 -42.98
CA GLU A 506 -21.80 35.32 -42.53
C GLU A 506 -21.59 34.77 -41.11
N THR A 507 -22.67 34.83 -40.34
CA THR A 507 -22.69 34.25 -39.00
C THR A 507 -22.89 32.74 -39.06
N GLN A 508 -22.44 32.02 -38.02
CA GLN A 508 -22.62 30.58 -37.90
C GLN A 508 -24.10 30.17 -38.08
N GLU A 509 -25.04 30.96 -37.52
CA GLU A 509 -26.47 30.69 -37.54
C GLU A 509 -27.10 30.85 -38.92
N GLU A 510 -26.62 31.78 -39.72
CA GLU A 510 -27.06 31.97 -41.09
C GLU A 510 -26.62 30.83 -42.04
N LEU A 511 -25.45 30.25 -41.72
CA LEU A 511 -24.88 29.15 -42.51
C LEU A 511 -25.49 27.79 -42.11
N GLU A 512 -25.79 27.58 -40.86
CA GLU A 512 -26.32 26.34 -40.32
C GLU A 512 -27.84 26.15 -40.57
N THR A 513 -28.28 26.40 -41.76
CA THR A 513 -29.65 26.19 -42.22
C THR A 513 -29.65 25.20 -43.38
N ASP A 514 -30.74 24.45 -43.53
CA ASP A 514 -30.93 23.48 -44.63
C ASP A 514 -29.79 22.47 -44.75
N LEU A 515 -29.38 21.89 -43.59
CA LEU A 515 -28.30 20.90 -43.49
C LEU A 515 -28.73 19.53 -44.05
N ILE A 516 -27.76 18.75 -44.50
CA ILE A 516 -27.92 17.33 -44.84
C ILE A 516 -27.41 16.50 -43.65
N TYR A 517 -28.31 15.77 -43.02
CA TYR A 517 -27.97 14.88 -41.90
C TYR A 517 -27.16 13.69 -42.37
N ASP A 518 -25.99 13.44 -41.79
CA ASP A 518 -25.08 12.35 -42.13
C ASP A 518 -25.22 11.17 -41.17
N GLY A 519 -25.50 11.44 -39.90
CA GLY A 519 -25.59 10.42 -38.88
C GLY A 519 -25.25 10.87 -37.45
N PHE A 520 -25.07 9.95 -36.57
CA PHE A 520 -24.61 10.21 -35.20
C PHE A 520 -23.61 9.14 -34.72
N VAL A 521 -22.82 9.48 -33.73
CA VAL A 521 -21.94 8.58 -33.03
C VAL A 521 -22.37 8.41 -31.59
N VAL A 522 -22.16 7.21 -31.06
CA VAL A 522 -22.30 6.86 -29.65
C VAL A 522 -20.91 6.79 -29.03
N ILE A 523 -20.62 7.68 -28.11
CA ILE A 523 -19.33 7.79 -27.43
C ILE A 523 -19.55 7.48 -25.96
N SER A 524 -18.74 6.59 -25.39
CA SER A 524 -18.74 6.31 -23.95
C SER A 524 -17.32 6.05 -23.46
N ASP A 525 -17.15 6.13 -22.17
CA ASP A 525 -15.96 5.65 -21.48
C ASP A 525 -16.22 4.18 -21.10
N PRO A 526 -15.60 3.20 -21.78
CA PRO A 526 -15.91 1.79 -21.58
C PRO A 526 -15.44 1.27 -20.23
N LEU A 527 -16.13 0.23 -19.75
CA LEU A 527 -15.67 -0.51 -18.58
C LEU A 527 -14.32 -1.19 -18.86
N SER A 528 -13.42 -1.13 -17.89
CA SER A 528 -12.15 -1.85 -17.99
C SER A 528 -12.40 -3.35 -18.02
N PRO A 529 -11.79 -4.12 -18.95
CA PRO A 529 -12.08 -5.54 -19.13
C PRO A 529 -11.84 -6.41 -17.88
N ASP A 530 -10.92 -6.00 -17.01
CA ASP A 530 -10.57 -6.71 -15.78
C ASP A 530 -11.60 -6.55 -14.66
N VAL A 531 -12.44 -5.51 -14.71
CA VAL A 531 -13.41 -5.17 -13.65
C VAL A 531 -14.48 -6.25 -13.51
N TYR A 532 -14.97 -6.83 -14.60
CA TYR A 532 -15.98 -7.90 -14.56
C TYR A 532 -15.53 -9.09 -13.70
N GLY A 533 -14.30 -9.56 -13.94
CA GLY A 533 -13.70 -10.63 -13.16
C GLY A 533 -13.38 -10.24 -11.72
N ALA A 534 -12.96 -9.00 -11.51
CA ALA A 534 -12.57 -8.51 -10.19
C ALA A 534 -13.77 -8.33 -9.25
N ILE A 535 -14.90 -7.78 -9.72
CA ILE A 535 -16.14 -7.67 -8.94
C ILE A 535 -16.67 -9.05 -8.56
N GLY A 536 -16.62 -10.02 -9.50
CA GLY A 536 -16.97 -11.40 -9.18
C GLY A 536 -16.10 -12.00 -8.07
N ARG A 537 -14.80 -11.70 -8.05
CA ARG A 537 -13.88 -12.10 -6.97
C ARG A 537 -14.17 -11.38 -5.66
N CYS A 538 -14.49 -10.06 -5.68
CA CYS A 538 -14.91 -9.34 -4.50
C CYS A 538 -16.09 -10.02 -3.81
N ARG A 539 -17.13 -10.36 -4.57
CA ARG A 539 -18.33 -11.03 -4.05
C ARG A 539 -18.00 -12.39 -3.43
N LYS A 540 -17.19 -13.21 -4.10
CA LYS A 540 -16.71 -14.50 -3.54
C LYS A 540 -15.90 -14.32 -2.27
N ALA A 541 -15.13 -13.24 -2.20
CA ALA A 541 -14.30 -12.92 -1.05
C ALA A 541 -15.07 -12.25 0.11
N GLY A 542 -16.40 -12.08 -0.01
CA GLY A 542 -17.26 -11.44 0.98
C GLY A 542 -17.01 -9.91 1.06
N ILE A 543 -16.61 -9.30 -0.05
CA ILE A 543 -16.36 -7.86 -0.16
C ILE A 543 -17.47 -7.23 -0.99
N GLU A 544 -18.14 -6.25 -0.40
CA GLU A 544 -19.17 -5.45 -1.06
C GLU A 544 -18.51 -4.28 -1.82
N VAL A 545 -18.92 -4.06 -3.08
CA VAL A 545 -18.43 -2.93 -3.88
C VAL A 545 -19.53 -1.91 -4.03
N LYS A 546 -19.29 -0.67 -3.61
CA LYS A 546 -20.20 0.49 -3.76
C LYS A 546 -19.61 1.48 -4.75
N MET A 547 -20.44 2.02 -5.64
CA MET A 547 -20.03 3.06 -6.59
C MET A 547 -20.42 4.43 -6.07
N LEU A 548 -19.42 5.35 -5.99
CA LEU A 548 -19.61 6.75 -5.58
C LEU A 548 -19.13 7.66 -6.71
N THR A 549 -20.03 8.13 -7.56
CA THR A 549 -19.68 8.88 -8.75
C THR A 549 -20.29 10.27 -8.85
N GLY A 550 -19.59 11.21 -9.48
CA GLY A 550 -20.13 12.51 -9.84
C GLY A 550 -21.10 12.49 -11.05
N ASP A 551 -21.18 11.36 -11.76
CA ASP A 551 -22.07 11.19 -12.91
C ASP A 551 -23.55 11.21 -12.55
N ASN A 552 -24.41 11.35 -13.58
CA ASN A 552 -25.85 11.25 -13.41
C ASN A 552 -26.29 9.81 -13.08
N ILE A 553 -27.48 9.70 -12.49
CA ILE A 553 -28.03 8.44 -12.00
C ILE A 553 -28.26 7.42 -13.13
N LEU A 554 -28.59 7.85 -14.33
CA LEU A 554 -28.86 6.93 -15.46
C LEU A 554 -27.56 6.25 -15.90
N THR A 555 -26.48 7.02 -16.06
CA THR A 555 -25.15 6.51 -16.37
C THR A 555 -24.66 5.54 -15.28
N ALA A 556 -24.75 5.95 -14.01
CA ALA A 556 -24.29 5.16 -12.89
C ALA A 556 -25.08 3.84 -12.76
N ARG A 557 -26.40 3.88 -12.97
CA ARG A 557 -27.26 2.69 -12.95
C ARG A 557 -26.93 1.74 -14.09
N ALA A 558 -26.78 2.24 -15.34
CA ALA A 558 -26.45 1.39 -16.49
C ALA A 558 -25.15 0.60 -16.27
N ILE A 559 -24.11 1.25 -15.74
CA ILE A 559 -22.83 0.60 -15.43
C ILE A 559 -22.97 -0.40 -14.28
N ALA A 560 -23.72 -0.06 -13.24
CA ALA A 560 -23.95 -0.95 -12.11
C ALA A 560 -24.77 -2.19 -12.48
N ASP A 561 -25.76 -2.05 -13.38
CA ASP A 561 -26.53 -3.17 -13.94
C ASP A 561 -25.63 -4.08 -14.77
N GLU A 562 -24.77 -3.52 -15.62
CA GLU A 562 -23.80 -4.27 -16.44
C GLU A 562 -22.81 -5.06 -15.58
N LEU A 563 -22.38 -4.49 -14.44
CA LEU A 563 -21.52 -5.14 -13.47
C LEU A 563 -22.26 -6.02 -12.47
N HIS A 564 -23.59 -6.19 -12.64
CA HIS A 564 -24.45 -6.93 -11.74
C HIS A 564 -24.36 -6.47 -10.27
N MET A 565 -24.16 -5.17 -10.04
CA MET A 565 -24.10 -4.59 -8.69
C MET A 565 -25.51 -4.34 -8.11
N LEU A 566 -26.52 -4.18 -8.95
CA LEU A 566 -27.91 -3.95 -8.55
C LEU A 566 -28.70 -5.26 -8.63
N ASP A 567 -29.59 -5.47 -7.68
CA ASP A 567 -30.54 -6.57 -7.60
C ASP A 567 -31.84 -6.11 -6.90
N ALA A 568 -32.67 -7.02 -6.45
CA ALA A 568 -33.93 -6.69 -5.79
C ALA A 568 -33.75 -5.98 -4.43
N ASP A 569 -32.61 -6.20 -3.78
CA ASP A 569 -32.31 -5.66 -2.44
C ASP A 569 -31.39 -4.42 -2.50
N HIS A 570 -30.74 -4.19 -3.64
CA HIS A 570 -29.74 -3.13 -3.80
C HIS A 570 -30.21 -2.06 -4.79
N ILE A 571 -30.08 -0.79 -4.40
CA ILE A 571 -30.59 0.37 -5.13
C ILE A 571 -29.50 1.39 -5.49
N ALA A 572 -29.82 2.18 -6.52
CA ALA A 572 -29.05 3.37 -6.89
C ALA A 572 -29.85 4.63 -6.52
N VAL A 573 -29.18 5.62 -5.91
CA VAL A 573 -29.77 6.88 -5.46
C VAL A 573 -28.94 8.08 -5.90
N GLU A 574 -29.52 9.27 -5.92
CA GLU A 574 -28.76 10.51 -6.06
C GLU A 574 -28.30 11.04 -4.69
N ALA A 575 -27.19 11.76 -4.68
CA ALA A 575 -26.62 12.35 -3.46
C ALA A 575 -27.62 13.25 -2.74
N SER A 576 -28.47 13.98 -3.46
CA SER A 576 -29.55 14.83 -2.92
C SER A 576 -30.54 14.08 -2.02
N GLU A 577 -30.76 12.78 -2.27
CA GLU A 577 -31.67 11.95 -1.46
C GLU A 577 -31.09 11.64 -0.08
N ILE A 578 -29.76 11.59 0.05
CA ILE A 578 -29.08 11.24 1.30
C ILE A 578 -28.50 12.45 2.05
N GLU A 579 -28.39 13.63 1.41
CA GLU A 579 -27.80 14.82 2.03
C GLU A 579 -28.52 15.27 3.31
N ASN A 580 -29.84 15.17 3.33
CA ASN A 580 -30.68 15.60 4.45
C ASN A 580 -30.93 14.50 5.50
N MET A 581 -30.43 13.27 5.29
CA MET A 581 -30.59 12.19 6.27
C MET A 581 -29.72 12.45 7.50
N SER A 582 -30.18 12.05 8.69
CA SER A 582 -29.31 11.95 9.86
C SER A 582 -28.24 10.87 9.66
N ASP A 583 -27.22 10.83 10.50
CA ASP A 583 -26.16 9.83 10.37
C ASP A 583 -26.68 8.41 10.66
N GLU A 584 -27.68 8.26 11.52
CA GLU A 584 -28.34 6.99 11.81
C GLU A 584 -29.21 6.52 10.63
N GLU A 585 -29.97 7.41 10.00
CA GLU A 585 -30.76 7.12 8.80
C GLU A 585 -29.88 6.74 7.64
N LEU A 586 -28.80 7.49 7.40
CA LEU A 586 -27.81 7.19 6.38
C LEU A 586 -27.17 5.82 6.61
N ALA A 587 -26.79 5.51 7.86
CA ALA A 587 -26.24 4.22 8.22
C ALA A 587 -27.17 3.05 7.90
N GLN A 588 -28.50 3.20 8.11
CA GLN A 588 -29.47 2.17 7.74
C GLN A 588 -29.68 2.09 6.22
N ALA A 589 -29.76 3.24 5.54
CA ALA A 589 -29.95 3.31 4.10
C ALA A 589 -28.76 2.68 3.32
N LEU A 590 -27.53 2.89 3.80
CA LEU A 590 -26.30 2.37 3.18
C LEU A 590 -26.24 0.84 3.13
N LYS A 591 -27.06 0.11 3.89
CA LYS A 591 -27.18 -1.35 3.77
C LYS A 591 -27.82 -1.77 2.45
N LYS A 592 -28.60 -0.92 1.81
CA LYS A 592 -29.28 -1.18 0.54
C LYS A 592 -28.74 -0.36 -0.60
N ILE A 593 -28.13 0.78 -0.32
CA ILE A 593 -27.57 1.66 -1.34
C ILE A 593 -26.26 1.09 -1.84
N GLN A 594 -26.19 0.77 -3.14
CA GLN A 594 -25.00 0.25 -3.81
C GLN A 594 -24.34 1.32 -4.68
N VAL A 595 -25.14 2.27 -5.18
CA VAL A 595 -24.68 3.33 -6.09
C VAL A 595 -25.18 4.68 -5.60
N ILE A 596 -24.26 5.65 -5.51
CA ILE A 596 -24.58 7.05 -5.21
C ILE A 596 -24.07 7.90 -6.36
N ALA A 597 -25.01 8.47 -7.11
CA ALA A 597 -24.76 9.34 -8.26
C ALA A 597 -24.73 10.83 -7.83
N ARG A 598 -24.17 11.71 -8.65
CA ARG A 598 -24.00 13.16 -8.39
C ARG A 598 -23.31 13.44 -7.05
N SER A 599 -22.41 12.54 -6.63
CA SER A 599 -21.75 12.59 -5.35
C SER A 599 -20.65 13.66 -5.33
N THR A 600 -20.73 14.58 -4.37
CA THR A 600 -19.68 15.57 -4.10
C THR A 600 -18.58 14.98 -3.21
N PRO A 601 -17.38 15.59 -3.11
CA PRO A 601 -16.33 15.16 -2.20
C PRO A 601 -16.79 15.03 -0.75
N LEU A 602 -17.64 15.93 -0.29
CA LEU A 602 -18.20 15.91 1.07
C LEU A 602 -19.14 14.73 1.28
N VAL A 603 -20.00 14.42 0.30
CA VAL A 603 -20.89 13.26 0.35
C VAL A 603 -20.08 11.97 0.36
N LYS A 604 -19.07 11.83 -0.52
CA LYS A 604 -18.16 10.67 -0.53
C LYS A 604 -17.53 10.46 0.85
N MET A 605 -16.98 11.51 1.45
CA MET A 605 -16.37 11.44 2.78
C MET A 605 -17.38 11.06 3.87
N ARG A 606 -18.61 11.63 3.84
CA ARG A 606 -19.67 11.33 4.81
C ARG A 606 -20.10 9.87 4.75
N VAL A 607 -20.27 9.33 3.55
CA VAL A 607 -20.59 7.90 3.32
C VAL A 607 -19.51 6.99 3.91
N VAL A 608 -18.25 7.29 3.65
CA VAL A 608 -17.12 6.53 4.20
C VAL A 608 -17.14 6.55 5.72
N LYS A 609 -17.34 7.71 6.35
CA LYS A 609 -17.42 7.83 7.82
C LYS A 609 -18.58 7.02 8.38
N ALA A 610 -19.76 7.07 7.74
CA ALA A 610 -20.96 6.34 8.19
C ALA A 610 -20.74 4.81 8.09
N LEU A 611 -20.10 4.32 7.03
CA LEU A 611 -19.76 2.91 6.88
C LEU A 611 -18.75 2.45 7.94
N LYS A 612 -17.71 3.23 8.21
CA LYS A 612 -16.71 2.94 9.26
C LYS A 612 -17.34 2.92 10.67
N ALA A 613 -18.26 3.84 10.95
CA ALA A 613 -18.98 3.88 12.23
C ALA A 613 -19.81 2.60 12.50
N GLN A 614 -20.19 1.87 11.45
CA GLN A 614 -20.87 0.56 11.56
C GLN A 614 -19.89 -0.61 11.84
N GLY A 615 -18.61 -0.33 11.99
CA GLY A 615 -17.56 -1.36 12.21
C GLY A 615 -17.03 -1.99 10.93
N ASN A 616 -17.37 -1.45 9.74
CA ASN A 616 -16.79 -1.91 8.48
C ASN A 616 -15.34 -1.44 8.32
N VAL A 617 -14.56 -2.22 7.58
CA VAL A 617 -13.24 -1.85 7.10
C VAL A 617 -13.38 -1.41 5.65
N VAL A 618 -13.29 -0.10 5.43
CA VAL A 618 -13.64 0.53 4.17
C VAL A 618 -12.39 0.90 3.38
N ALA A 619 -12.30 0.39 2.15
CA ALA A 619 -11.37 0.92 1.15
C ALA A 619 -12.07 1.96 0.27
N VAL A 620 -11.34 2.97 -0.16
CA VAL A 620 -11.80 3.96 -1.13
C VAL A 620 -10.81 4.04 -2.27
N THR A 621 -11.31 3.98 -3.51
CA THR A 621 -10.50 4.15 -4.72
C THR A 621 -10.92 5.40 -5.47
N GLY A 622 -9.95 6.07 -6.10
CA GLY A 622 -10.20 7.23 -6.95
C GLY A 622 -8.94 7.74 -7.64
N ASP A 623 -9.12 8.62 -8.61
CA ASP A 623 -8.05 9.24 -9.41
C ASP A 623 -8.05 10.78 -9.30
N GLY A 624 -9.19 11.38 -8.97
CA GLY A 624 -9.40 12.83 -8.96
C GLY A 624 -9.17 13.51 -7.60
N ILE A 625 -8.93 14.81 -7.62
CA ILE A 625 -8.85 15.66 -6.41
C ILE A 625 -10.11 15.51 -5.55
N ASN A 626 -11.25 15.27 -6.19
CA ASN A 626 -12.56 15.10 -5.54
C ASN A 626 -12.62 13.86 -4.63
N ASP A 627 -11.75 12.88 -4.85
CA ASP A 627 -11.70 11.63 -4.08
C ASP A 627 -10.77 11.72 -2.88
N ALA A 628 -9.80 12.62 -2.91
CA ALA A 628 -8.76 12.73 -1.89
C ALA A 628 -9.30 12.83 -0.45
N PRO A 629 -10.36 13.60 -0.15
CA PRO A 629 -10.94 13.63 1.20
C PRO A 629 -11.54 12.29 1.64
N ALA A 630 -12.18 11.55 0.74
CA ALA A 630 -12.74 10.24 1.03
C ALA A 630 -11.62 9.19 1.21
N ILE A 631 -10.62 9.20 0.32
CA ILE A 631 -9.42 8.33 0.36
C ILE A 631 -8.68 8.52 1.70
N LYS A 632 -8.43 9.76 2.12
CA LYS A 632 -7.75 10.06 3.39
C LYS A 632 -8.53 9.59 4.62
N ASN A 633 -9.86 9.57 4.57
CA ASN A 633 -10.72 9.15 5.68
C ASN A 633 -11.03 7.64 5.67
N ALA A 634 -10.66 6.90 4.63
CA ALA A 634 -10.81 5.46 4.54
C ALA A 634 -9.95 4.71 5.58
N ASP A 635 -10.18 3.42 5.75
CA ASP A 635 -9.24 2.54 6.45
C ASP A 635 -8.07 2.16 5.54
N VAL A 636 -8.33 2.08 4.23
CA VAL A 636 -7.33 1.92 3.18
C VAL A 636 -7.66 2.84 2.01
N GLY A 637 -6.90 3.90 1.85
CA GLY A 637 -6.98 4.78 0.70
C GLY A 637 -6.19 4.23 -0.48
N ILE A 638 -6.80 4.13 -1.66
CA ILE A 638 -6.18 3.56 -2.86
C ILE A 638 -6.26 4.59 -3.99
N ALA A 639 -5.12 4.96 -4.55
CA ALA A 639 -5.05 5.88 -5.70
C ALA A 639 -4.61 5.16 -6.97
N MET A 640 -5.07 5.66 -8.11
CA MET A 640 -4.56 5.27 -9.42
C MET A 640 -3.16 5.86 -9.64
N GLY A 641 -2.26 5.10 -10.24
CA GLY A 641 -0.86 5.47 -10.43
C GLY A 641 -0.62 6.25 -11.72
N ILE A 642 -1.32 5.90 -12.79
CA ILE A 642 -1.23 6.54 -14.12
C ILE A 642 -2.19 7.72 -14.20
N ALA A 643 -3.50 7.47 -14.00
CA ALA A 643 -4.55 8.48 -14.09
C ALA A 643 -4.65 9.38 -12.84
N GLY A 644 -4.19 8.90 -11.69
CA GLY A 644 -4.35 9.59 -10.42
C GLY A 644 -3.54 10.88 -10.32
N THR A 645 -4.18 11.94 -9.78
CA THR A 645 -3.50 13.20 -9.47
C THR A 645 -2.53 13.02 -8.28
N GLU A 646 -1.53 13.89 -8.18
CA GLU A 646 -0.57 13.85 -7.08
C GLU A 646 -1.25 14.04 -5.70
N VAL A 647 -2.32 14.85 -5.65
CA VAL A 647 -3.15 15.03 -4.44
C VAL A 647 -3.74 13.69 -3.98
N THR A 648 -4.30 12.95 -4.93
CA THR A 648 -4.94 11.65 -4.66
C THR A 648 -3.91 10.61 -4.23
N LYS A 649 -2.77 10.57 -4.93
CA LYS A 649 -1.64 9.69 -4.57
C LYS A 649 -1.10 10.00 -3.18
N GLU A 650 -0.98 11.29 -2.82
CA GLU A 650 -0.49 11.69 -1.50
C GLU A 650 -1.46 11.33 -0.37
N ALA A 651 -2.76 11.48 -0.60
CA ALA A 651 -3.80 11.12 0.34
C ALA A 651 -3.92 9.60 0.57
N SER A 652 -3.41 8.78 -0.38
CA SER A 652 -3.58 7.34 -0.39
C SER A 652 -2.57 6.58 0.48
N ASP A 653 -2.92 5.35 0.82
CA ASP A 653 -2.09 4.38 1.51
C ASP A 653 -1.45 3.37 0.53
N ILE A 654 -2.13 3.12 -0.59
CA ILE A 654 -1.70 2.23 -1.68
C ILE A 654 -1.88 2.96 -3.01
N VAL A 655 -0.91 2.83 -3.92
CA VAL A 655 -0.98 3.32 -5.29
C VAL A 655 -0.94 2.14 -6.25
N LEU A 656 -1.89 2.06 -7.19
CA LEU A 656 -1.96 1.02 -8.21
C LEU A 656 -1.17 1.47 -9.45
N LEU A 657 -0.02 0.88 -9.70
CA LEU A 657 0.87 1.31 -10.79
C LEU A 657 0.34 0.98 -12.19
N ASP A 658 -0.69 0.14 -12.30
CA ASP A 658 -1.33 -0.30 -13.54
C ASP A 658 -2.78 0.18 -13.69
N ASP A 659 -3.29 0.98 -12.76
CA ASP A 659 -4.67 1.46 -12.68
C ASP A 659 -5.74 0.35 -12.78
N SER A 660 -5.36 -0.90 -12.48
CA SER A 660 -6.23 -2.07 -12.59
C SER A 660 -7.00 -2.33 -11.30
N PHE A 661 -8.33 -2.40 -11.39
CA PHE A 661 -9.17 -2.79 -10.26
C PHE A 661 -8.84 -4.21 -9.78
N SER A 662 -8.39 -5.07 -10.68
CA SER A 662 -8.00 -6.44 -10.34
C SER A 662 -6.76 -6.48 -9.43
N THR A 663 -5.91 -5.48 -9.47
CA THR A 663 -4.75 -5.35 -8.57
C THR A 663 -5.16 -5.05 -7.13
N ILE A 664 -6.33 -4.43 -6.90
CA ILE A 664 -6.90 -4.29 -5.56
C ILE A 664 -7.15 -5.67 -4.95
N MET A 665 -7.74 -6.59 -5.73
CA MET A 665 -8.00 -7.94 -5.26
C MET A 665 -6.72 -8.74 -4.99
N LYS A 666 -5.66 -8.50 -5.75
CA LYS A 666 -4.33 -9.04 -5.43
C LYS A 666 -3.82 -8.48 -4.12
N ALA A 667 -3.94 -7.17 -3.90
CA ALA A 667 -3.54 -6.54 -2.63
C ALA A 667 -4.32 -7.11 -1.44
N VAL A 668 -5.63 -7.31 -1.57
CA VAL A 668 -6.47 -7.99 -0.56
C VAL A 668 -5.98 -9.41 -0.29
N GLN A 669 -5.70 -10.18 -1.35
CA GLN A 669 -5.18 -11.54 -1.24
C GLN A 669 -3.84 -11.57 -0.48
N TRP A 670 -2.94 -10.65 -0.79
CA TRP A 670 -1.68 -10.47 -0.06
C TRP A 670 -1.90 -10.12 1.40
N GLY A 671 -2.78 -9.14 1.70
CA GLY A 671 -3.07 -8.73 3.07
C GLY A 671 -3.63 -9.88 3.92
N ARG A 672 -4.55 -10.69 3.37
CA ARG A 672 -5.07 -11.89 4.03
C ARG A 672 -3.98 -12.94 4.27
N ALA A 673 -3.12 -13.16 3.27
CA ALA A 673 -2.01 -14.10 3.39
C ALA A 673 -1.00 -13.66 4.47
N ILE A 674 -0.68 -12.37 4.55
CA ILE A 674 0.18 -11.80 5.59
C ILE A 674 -0.40 -12.05 6.97
N TYR A 675 -1.70 -11.80 7.16
CA TYR A 675 -2.38 -12.03 8.44
C TYR A 675 -2.37 -13.50 8.86
N GLU A 676 -2.62 -14.43 7.93
CA GLU A 676 -2.49 -15.87 8.21
C GLU A 676 -1.05 -16.29 8.53
N ASN A 677 -0.07 -15.75 7.80
CA ASN A 677 1.33 -16.03 8.05
C ASN A 677 1.74 -15.59 9.46
N PHE A 678 1.19 -14.47 9.94
CA PHE A 678 1.38 -14.04 11.31
C PHE A 678 0.79 -15.04 12.33
N LYS A 679 -0.41 -15.55 12.08
CA LYS A 679 -0.99 -16.60 12.93
C LYS A 679 -0.10 -17.84 12.98
N ARG A 680 0.48 -18.24 11.83
CA ARG A 680 1.38 -19.41 11.74
C ARG A 680 2.62 -19.27 12.60
N PHE A 681 3.35 -18.18 12.46
CA PHE A 681 4.56 -18.02 13.25
C PHE A 681 4.28 -17.75 14.75
N ILE A 682 3.20 -17.02 15.09
CA ILE A 682 2.78 -16.83 16.48
C ILE A 682 2.45 -18.17 17.13
N GLN A 683 1.70 -19.05 16.45
CA GLN A 683 1.39 -20.38 16.94
C GLN A 683 2.66 -21.19 17.21
N PHE A 684 3.62 -21.14 16.28
CA PHE A 684 4.91 -21.81 16.42
C PHE A 684 5.67 -21.30 17.65
N GLN A 685 5.89 -19.99 17.73
CA GLN A 685 6.69 -19.37 18.79
C GLN A 685 6.08 -19.55 20.17
N LEU A 686 4.75 -19.43 20.29
CA LEU A 686 4.06 -19.69 21.56
C LEU A 686 4.14 -21.15 21.97
N THR A 687 4.14 -22.09 21.03
CA THR A 687 4.31 -23.52 21.36
C THR A 687 5.70 -23.78 21.91
N VAL A 688 6.75 -23.18 21.33
CA VAL A 688 8.12 -23.25 21.83
C VAL A 688 8.19 -22.75 23.28
N ASN A 689 7.65 -21.55 23.52
CA ASN A 689 7.73 -20.91 24.85
C ASN A 689 6.93 -21.71 25.91
N VAL A 690 5.70 -22.15 25.59
CA VAL A 690 4.88 -22.95 26.50
C VAL A 690 5.59 -24.25 26.85
N SER A 691 6.13 -24.96 25.85
CA SER A 691 6.85 -26.23 26.11
C SER A 691 8.13 -26.01 26.91
N SER A 692 8.90 -24.97 26.64
CA SER A 692 10.12 -24.61 27.39
C SER A 692 9.80 -24.34 28.86
N VAL A 693 8.80 -23.48 29.12
CA VAL A 693 8.39 -23.16 30.50
C VAL A 693 7.89 -24.38 31.23
N VAL A 694 7.03 -25.21 30.61
CA VAL A 694 6.50 -26.42 31.24
C VAL A 694 7.61 -27.41 31.55
N VAL A 695 8.56 -27.62 30.65
CA VAL A 695 9.70 -28.51 30.83
C VAL A 695 10.55 -28.06 32.00
N VAL A 696 10.95 -26.78 32.05
CA VAL A 696 11.80 -26.24 33.12
C VAL A 696 11.08 -26.31 34.46
N VAL A 697 9.81 -25.89 34.54
CA VAL A 697 9.03 -25.96 35.80
C VAL A 697 8.87 -27.42 36.30
N CYS A 698 8.52 -28.34 35.39
CA CYS A 698 8.35 -29.75 35.76
C CYS A 698 9.66 -30.39 36.20
N SER A 699 10.79 -30.08 35.56
CA SER A 699 12.11 -30.60 35.96
C SER A 699 12.48 -30.12 37.36
N ILE A 700 12.30 -28.84 37.67
CA ILE A 700 12.60 -28.30 39.01
C ILE A 700 11.68 -28.89 40.10
N LEU A 701 10.38 -28.98 39.81
CA LEU A 701 9.42 -29.58 40.75
C LEU A 701 9.66 -31.09 41.00
N ALA A 702 10.24 -31.78 40.03
CA ALA A 702 10.65 -33.15 40.14
C ALA A 702 12.00 -33.33 40.88
N GLY A 703 12.69 -32.25 41.23
CA GLY A 703 13.97 -32.25 41.93
C GLY A 703 15.20 -32.48 41.04
N PHE A 704 15.04 -32.28 39.73
CA PHE A 704 16.14 -32.29 38.77
C PHE A 704 16.78 -30.90 38.66
N GLU A 705 18.01 -30.85 38.16
CA GLU A 705 18.65 -29.60 37.74
C GLU A 705 17.92 -29.02 36.52
N THR A 706 18.20 -27.75 36.16
CA THR A 706 17.62 -27.14 35.00
C THR A 706 18.03 -27.92 33.73
N PRO A 707 17.06 -28.33 32.89
CA PRO A 707 17.34 -29.18 31.74
C PRO A 707 18.05 -28.46 30.60
N PHE A 708 18.18 -27.16 30.68
CA PHE A 708 18.85 -26.30 29.70
C PHE A 708 19.79 -25.35 30.41
N THR A 709 20.95 -25.12 29.82
CA THR A 709 21.86 -24.03 30.16
C THR A 709 21.32 -22.71 29.56
N ALA A 710 21.79 -21.58 30.06
CA ALA A 710 21.43 -20.27 29.50
C ALA A 710 21.82 -20.14 28.01
N LEU A 711 22.95 -20.75 27.63
CA LEU A 711 23.43 -20.76 26.26
C LEU A 711 22.57 -21.61 25.31
N GLU A 712 22.11 -22.76 25.79
CA GLU A 712 21.21 -23.63 25.03
C GLU A 712 19.84 -22.95 24.81
N LEU A 713 19.31 -22.24 25.82
CA LEU A 713 18.09 -21.48 25.66
C LEU A 713 18.22 -20.32 24.65
N LEU A 714 19.34 -19.61 24.66
CA LEU A 714 19.64 -18.61 23.66
C LEU A 714 19.75 -19.21 22.26
N TRP A 715 20.37 -20.38 22.13
CA TRP A 715 20.40 -21.14 20.88
C TRP A 715 19.00 -21.49 20.41
N ILE A 716 18.13 -21.96 21.31
CA ILE A 716 16.74 -22.29 21.02
C ILE A 716 16.01 -21.03 20.52
N ASN A 717 16.07 -19.93 21.24
CA ASN A 717 15.29 -18.73 20.94
C ASN A 717 15.79 -18.00 19.69
N ILE A 718 17.11 -17.93 19.46
CA ILE A 718 17.67 -17.09 18.38
C ILE A 718 17.82 -17.89 17.07
N ILE A 719 18.38 -19.10 17.14
CA ILE A 719 18.78 -19.88 15.95
C ILE A 719 17.71 -20.91 15.58
N MET A 720 17.14 -21.60 16.56
CA MET A 720 16.12 -22.61 16.30
C MET A 720 14.73 -21.99 16.08
N ASP A 721 14.37 -20.96 16.83
CA ASP A 721 13.05 -20.32 16.73
C ASP A 721 13.00 -19.24 15.64
N GLY A 722 13.92 -18.29 15.60
CA GLY A 722 13.90 -17.11 14.74
C GLY A 722 13.81 -17.41 13.25
N PRO A 723 14.77 -18.10 12.62
CA PRO A 723 14.73 -18.38 11.19
C PRO A 723 13.52 -19.20 10.71
N PRO A 724 13.10 -20.30 11.38
CA PRO A 724 11.86 -21.00 11.04
C PRO A 724 10.63 -20.11 11.16
N ALA A 725 10.49 -19.30 12.21
CA ALA A 725 9.39 -18.36 12.38
C ALA A 725 9.33 -17.35 11.24
N LEU A 726 10.47 -16.80 10.81
CA LEU A 726 10.53 -15.91 9.65
C LEU A 726 10.05 -16.61 8.36
N THR A 727 10.39 -17.88 8.16
CA THR A 727 9.92 -18.64 6.97
C THR A 727 8.42 -18.89 6.98
N LEU A 728 7.82 -19.07 8.16
CA LEU A 728 6.36 -19.14 8.36
C LEU A 728 5.70 -17.78 8.05
N GLY A 729 6.34 -16.67 8.42
CA GLY A 729 5.91 -15.32 8.07
C GLY A 729 5.96 -15.01 6.56
N LEU A 730 6.65 -15.84 5.78
CA LEU A 730 6.84 -15.71 4.33
C LEU A 730 6.23 -16.88 3.55
N GLU A 731 5.29 -17.63 4.13
CA GLU A 731 4.59 -18.74 3.47
C GLU A 731 3.95 -18.26 2.17
N PRO A 732 4.03 -19.01 1.07
CA PRO A 732 3.43 -18.66 -0.21
C PRO A 732 1.92 -18.45 -0.10
N ILE A 733 1.41 -17.49 -0.90
CA ILE A 733 -0.01 -17.19 -0.97
C ILE A 733 -0.76 -18.40 -1.52
N ARG A 734 -1.92 -18.68 -0.94
CA ARG A 734 -2.84 -19.73 -1.38
C ARG A 734 -3.97 -19.14 -2.18
N ASP A 735 -4.38 -19.81 -3.24
CA ASP A 735 -5.46 -19.36 -4.13
C ASP A 735 -6.84 -19.38 -3.46
N ASP A 736 -7.02 -20.23 -2.46
CA ASP A 736 -8.28 -20.40 -1.70
C ASP A 736 -8.53 -19.33 -0.65
N ILE A 737 -7.54 -18.48 -0.34
CA ILE A 737 -7.64 -17.48 0.71
C ILE A 737 -8.76 -16.45 0.48
N LEU A 738 -9.11 -16.20 -0.78
CA LEU A 738 -10.22 -15.32 -1.15
C LEU A 738 -11.60 -16.01 -1.03
N ASN A 739 -11.67 -17.30 -0.76
CA ASN A 739 -12.95 -18.01 -0.56
C ASN A 739 -13.47 -17.86 0.88
N HIS A 740 -12.68 -17.27 1.76
CA HIS A 740 -13.07 -17.00 3.15
C HIS A 740 -13.53 -15.54 3.31
N PRO A 741 -14.49 -15.27 4.23
CA PRO A 741 -14.91 -13.90 4.51
C PRO A 741 -13.76 -13.08 5.12
N PRO A 742 -13.84 -11.75 5.05
CA PRO A 742 -12.82 -10.87 5.64
C PRO A 742 -12.72 -11.07 7.17
N THR A 743 -11.50 -11.00 7.69
CA THR A 743 -11.26 -10.98 9.13
C THR A 743 -11.80 -9.68 9.74
N ARG A 744 -12.50 -9.77 10.86
CA ARG A 744 -13.05 -8.58 11.53
C ARG A 744 -11.92 -7.75 12.17
N ARG A 745 -12.09 -6.44 12.21
CA ARG A 745 -11.09 -5.51 12.79
C ARG A 745 -10.79 -5.79 14.28
N ASP A 746 -11.80 -6.25 15.02
CA ASP A 746 -11.73 -6.54 16.46
C ASP A 746 -11.36 -8.00 16.77
N GLU A 747 -11.18 -8.83 15.74
CA GLU A 747 -10.84 -10.24 15.92
C GLU A 747 -9.48 -10.40 16.60
N ASN A 748 -9.41 -11.31 17.56
CA ASN A 748 -8.15 -11.65 18.22
C ASN A 748 -7.24 -12.42 17.25
N ILE A 749 -5.97 -12.07 17.23
CA ILE A 749 -4.98 -12.77 16.40
C ILE A 749 -4.90 -14.25 16.80
N ILE A 750 -5.00 -14.55 18.07
CA ILE A 750 -4.95 -15.91 18.61
C ILE A 750 -6.39 -16.44 18.68
N SER A 751 -6.72 -17.37 17.81
CA SER A 751 -8.00 -18.07 17.82
C SER A 751 -8.05 -19.14 18.94
N ARG A 752 -9.26 -19.58 19.29
CA ARG A 752 -9.43 -20.70 20.25
C ARG A 752 -8.79 -21.99 19.76
N SER A 753 -8.87 -22.25 18.46
CA SER A 753 -8.20 -23.38 17.83
C SER A 753 -6.69 -23.30 18.01
N MET A 754 -6.07 -22.15 17.74
CA MET A 754 -4.64 -21.94 17.95
C MET A 754 -4.23 -22.18 19.39
N ILE A 755 -4.99 -21.64 20.37
CA ILE A 755 -4.73 -21.88 21.81
C ILE A 755 -4.73 -23.38 22.09
N SER A 756 -5.75 -24.10 21.64
CA SER A 756 -5.84 -25.53 21.83
C SER A 756 -4.61 -26.27 21.25
N ARG A 757 -4.22 -25.95 20.02
CA ARG A 757 -3.07 -26.57 19.35
C ARG A 757 -1.74 -26.23 20.04
N ILE A 758 -1.55 -24.98 20.48
CA ILE A 758 -0.37 -24.56 21.24
C ILE A 758 -0.22 -25.40 22.51
N PHE A 759 -1.31 -25.54 23.29
CA PHE A 759 -1.26 -26.30 24.53
C PHE A 759 -1.12 -27.80 24.26
N VAL A 760 -1.84 -28.38 23.31
CA VAL A 760 -1.76 -29.82 23.01
C VAL A 760 -0.36 -30.20 22.55
N ASN A 761 0.20 -29.49 21.59
CA ASN A 761 1.54 -29.76 21.07
C ASN A 761 2.62 -29.45 22.14
N GLY A 762 2.50 -28.29 22.81
CA GLY A 762 3.46 -27.90 23.86
C GLY A 762 3.50 -28.85 25.04
N ILE A 763 2.33 -29.28 25.54
CA ILE A 763 2.24 -30.26 26.66
C ILE A 763 2.74 -31.64 26.19
N PHE A 764 2.40 -32.10 25.00
CA PHE A 764 2.88 -33.35 24.46
C PHE A 764 4.40 -33.40 24.38
N ILE A 765 5.01 -32.34 23.80
CA ILE A 765 6.48 -32.23 23.75
C ILE A 765 7.06 -32.29 25.16
N SER A 766 6.46 -31.60 26.11
CA SER A 766 6.91 -31.60 27.53
C SER A 766 6.77 -32.97 28.19
N ILE A 767 5.67 -33.69 27.91
CA ILE A 767 5.48 -35.06 28.45
C ILE A 767 6.54 -36.01 27.90
N VAL A 768 6.81 -36.00 26.58
CA VAL A 768 7.82 -36.88 25.99
C VAL A 768 9.22 -36.53 26.51
N PHE A 769 9.51 -35.24 26.66
CA PHE A 769 10.76 -34.76 27.23
C PHE A 769 10.95 -35.26 28.68
N MET A 770 9.94 -35.05 29.54
CA MET A 770 9.99 -35.51 30.91
C MET A 770 10.05 -37.04 31.00
N LEU A 771 9.35 -37.77 30.13
CA LEU A 771 9.42 -39.22 30.06
C LEU A 771 10.85 -39.69 29.75
N GLN A 772 11.55 -39.02 28.79
CA GLN A 772 12.97 -39.32 28.52
C GLN A 772 13.82 -39.05 29.76
N HIS A 773 13.59 -37.93 30.42
CA HIS A 773 14.37 -37.54 31.62
C HIS A 773 14.20 -38.51 32.79
N PHE A 774 12.97 -39.03 33.02
CA PHE A 774 12.71 -39.98 34.09
C PHE A 774 13.14 -41.42 33.78
N THR A 775 12.96 -41.84 32.52
CA THR A 775 13.08 -43.27 32.16
C THR A 775 14.26 -43.60 31.28
N ASN A 776 14.91 -42.60 30.70
CA ASN A 776 15.97 -42.73 29.69
C ASN A 776 15.61 -43.77 28.61
N PHE A 777 14.36 -43.75 28.10
CA PHE A 777 13.87 -44.74 27.15
C PHE A 777 14.62 -44.78 25.82
N LEU A 778 15.32 -43.69 25.45
CA LEU A 778 16.19 -43.67 24.29
C LEU A 778 17.50 -44.43 24.51
N GLY A 779 17.87 -44.66 25.78
CA GLY A 779 19.07 -45.42 26.16
C GLY A 779 20.35 -44.61 25.98
N ALA A 780 20.37 -43.36 26.43
CA ALA A 780 21.54 -42.50 26.47
C ALA A 780 22.49 -42.93 27.62
N ALA A 781 23.80 -42.77 27.46
CA ALA A 781 24.72 -42.83 28.56
C ALA A 781 24.49 -41.64 29.53
N SER A 782 24.84 -41.79 30.82
CA SER A 782 24.59 -40.71 31.82
C SER A 782 25.21 -39.39 31.41
N GLU A 783 26.40 -39.39 30.78
CA GLU A 783 27.08 -38.20 30.27
C GLU A 783 26.40 -37.58 29.04
N GLN A 784 25.57 -38.34 28.30
CA GLN A 784 24.88 -37.91 27.09
C GLN A 784 23.44 -37.42 27.37
N GLU A 785 22.93 -37.58 28.57
CA GLU A 785 21.51 -37.34 28.88
C GLU A 785 21.11 -35.88 28.62
N SER A 786 21.85 -34.91 29.12
CA SER A 786 21.60 -33.49 28.89
C SER A 786 21.60 -33.16 27.39
N THR A 787 22.59 -33.65 26.65
CA THR A 787 22.71 -33.47 25.19
C THR A 787 21.53 -34.11 24.44
N VAL A 788 21.05 -35.27 24.88
CA VAL A 788 19.88 -35.93 24.27
C VAL A 788 18.61 -35.11 24.53
N LEU A 789 18.43 -34.60 25.76
CA LEU A 789 17.28 -33.76 26.11
C LEU A 789 17.26 -32.45 25.30
N PHE A 790 18.38 -31.75 25.25
CA PHE A 790 18.54 -30.55 24.45
C PHE A 790 18.26 -30.80 22.96
N THR A 791 18.88 -31.84 22.38
CA THR A 791 18.69 -32.19 20.98
C THR A 791 17.26 -32.64 20.65
N LEU A 792 16.66 -33.42 21.57
CA LEU A 792 15.27 -33.88 21.46
C LEU A 792 14.30 -32.68 21.39
N PHE A 793 14.50 -31.70 22.27
CA PHE A 793 13.68 -30.51 22.31
C PHE A 793 13.79 -29.70 20.99
N VAL A 794 15.00 -29.44 20.54
CA VAL A 794 15.24 -28.70 19.28
C VAL A 794 14.59 -29.40 18.09
N VAL A 795 14.77 -30.71 17.97
CA VAL A 795 14.22 -31.49 16.84
C VAL A 795 12.68 -31.55 16.90
N PHE A 796 12.09 -31.66 18.08
CA PHE A 796 10.64 -31.59 18.25
C PHE A 796 10.08 -30.25 17.74
N GLN A 797 10.71 -29.14 18.08
CA GLN A 797 10.26 -27.82 17.64
C GLN A 797 10.42 -27.64 16.12
N LEU A 798 11.50 -28.15 15.53
CA LEU A 798 11.67 -28.14 14.08
C LEU A 798 10.53 -28.90 13.37
N PHE A 799 10.12 -30.06 13.87
CA PHE A 799 8.98 -30.78 13.32
C PHE A 799 7.65 -30.08 13.61
N ASN A 800 7.48 -29.45 14.78
CA ASN A 800 6.30 -28.66 15.09
C ASN A 800 6.15 -27.44 14.18
N ALA A 801 7.23 -26.87 13.64
CA ALA A 801 7.15 -25.78 12.68
C ALA A 801 6.36 -26.20 11.41
N PHE A 802 6.42 -27.47 11.01
CA PHE A 802 5.61 -27.99 9.91
C PHE A 802 4.12 -28.06 10.26
N ASN A 803 3.77 -28.38 11.51
CA ASN A 803 2.38 -28.37 11.98
C ASN A 803 1.77 -26.97 11.91
N CYS A 804 2.57 -25.95 12.22
CA CYS A 804 2.12 -24.55 12.25
C CYS A 804 1.88 -23.95 10.84
N ARG A 805 2.27 -24.62 9.76
CA ARG A 805 1.98 -24.18 8.39
C ARG A 805 0.50 -24.28 8.03
N GLU A 806 -0.20 -25.23 8.61
CA GLU A 806 -1.63 -25.47 8.34
C GLU A 806 -2.45 -25.03 9.54
N LEU A 807 -3.15 -23.87 9.40
CA LEU A 807 -4.03 -23.34 10.45
C LEU A 807 -5.39 -24.03 10.50
N ASP A 808 -5.75 -24.70 9.42
CA ASP A 808 -6.99 -25.43 9.19
C ASP A 808 -6.78 -26.96 9.26
N ARG A 809 -7.77 -27.73 8.79
CA ARG A 809 -7.73 -29.19 8.73
C ARG A 809 -6.90 -29.76 7.56
N THR A 810 -6.25 -28.92 6.78
CA THR A 810 -5.44 -29.39 5.65
C THR A 810 -4.29 -30.25 6.16
N PRO A 811 -4.10 -31.46 5.60
CA PRO A 811 -2.98 -32.32 5.99
C PRO A 811 -1.63 -31.69 5.63
N MET A 812 -0.66 -31.78 6.51
CA MET A 812 0.67 -31.16 6.36
C MET A 812 1.37 -31.55 5.05
N TYR A 813 1.25 -32.80 4.63
CA TYR A 813 1.93 -33.29 3.44
C TYR A 813 1.49 -32.65 2.13
N LYS A 814 0.26 -32.08 2.07
CA LYS A 814 -0.32 -31.49 0.85
C LYS A 814 0.48 -30.30 0.33
N ASN A 815 1.00 -29.47 1.24
CA ASN A 815 1.72 -28.24 0.91
C ASN A 815 3.22 -28.31 1.26
N LEU A 816 3.75 -29.47 1.64
CA LEU A 816 5.09 -29.64 2.19
C LEU A 816 6.18 -29.01 1.32
N LEU A 817 6.12 -29.17 0.01
CA LEU A 817 7.13 -28.73 -0.96
C LEU A 817 6.94 -27.28 -1.45
N ASN A 818 5.83 -26.62 -1.08
CA ASN A 818 5.50 -25.29 -1.59
C ASN A 818 6.43 -24.21 -1.01
N ASN A 819 6.90 -24.36 0.23
CA ASN A 819 7.84 -23.44 0.86
C ASN A 819 9.26 -24.02 0.87
N LYS A 820 9.99 -23.80 -0.22
CA LYS A 820 11.40 -24.27 -0.35
C LYS A 820 12.33 -23.56 0.63
N LEU A 821 12.02 -22.31 1.00
CA LEU A 821 12.83 -21.56 1.96
C LEU A 821 12.77 -22.22 3.34
N MET A 822 11.59 -22.63 3.77
CA MET A 822 11.40 -23.35 5.04
C MET A 822 12.16 -24.67 5.08
N LEU A 823 12.10 -25.46 3.99
CA LEU A 823 12.86 -26.70 3.90
C LEU A 823 14.36 -26.47 3.98
N GLY A 824 14.86 -25.40 3.31
CA GLY A 824 16.27 -25.01 3.38
C GLY A 824 16.72 -24.59 4.80
N ILE A 825 15.89 -23.79 5.49
CA ILE A 825 16.16 -23.34 6.86
C ILE A 825 16.07 -24.51 7.84
N PHE A 826 15.07 -25.38 7.72
CA PHE A 826 14.98 -26.61 8.51
C PHE A 826 16.27 -27.44 8.42
N LEU A 827 16.72 -27.69 7.18
CA LEU A 827 17.94 -28.46 6.97
C LEU A 827 19.18 -27.73 7.54
N LEU A 828 19.26 -26.41 7.38
CA LEU A 828 20.35 -25.61 7.93
C LEU A 828 20.41 -25.71 9.44
N VAL A 829 19.27 -25.48 10.13
CA VAL A 829 19.21 -25.54 11.60
C VAL A 829 19.51 -26.96 12.10
N LEU A 830 19.03 -27.98 11.41
CA LEU A 830 19.36 -29.38 11.75
C LEU A 830 20.86 -29.68 11.61
N ILE A 831 21.50 -29.19 10.53
CA ILE A 831 22.95 -29.33 10.33
C ILE A 831 23.71 -28.61 11.46
N LEU A 832 23.31 -27.39 11.78
CA LEU A 832 23.92 -26.63 12.85
C LEU A 832 23.76 -27.33 14.20
N GLN A 833 22.58 -27.92 14.48
CA GLN A 833 22.37 -28.73 15.68
C GLN A 833 23.28 -29.94 15.74
N ILE A 834 23.49 -30.64 14.59
CA ILE A 834 24.43 -31.74 14.52
C ILE A 834 25.85 -31.26 14.83
N ILE A 835 26.29 -30.15 14.25
CA ILE A 835 27.64 -29.60 14.49
C ILE A 835 27.83 -29.27 15.99
N ILE A 836 26.86 -28.60 16.62
CA ILE A 836 26.93 -28.25 18.05
C ILE A 836 26.97 -29.50 18.90
N THR A 837 26.11 -30.47 18.65
CA THR A 837 26.06 -31.71 19.40
C THR A 837 27.36 -32.53 19.28
N GLN A 838 27.99 -32.52 18.10
CA GLN A 838 29.19 -33.33 17.85
C GLN A 838 30.49 -32.60 18.16
N ALA A 839 30.55 -31.28 18.08
CA ALA A 839 31.79 -30.50 18.17
C ALA A 839 31.72 -29.36 19.20
N GLY A 840 30.57 -29.08 19.78
CA GLY A 840 30.34 -27.94 20.67
C GLY A 840 30.66 -28.17 22.13
N GLY A 841 31.19 -29.33 22.51
CA GLY A 841 31.33 -29.81 23.91
C GLY A 841 31.88 -28.81 24.92
N ALA A 842 32.88 -28.01 24.52
CA ALA A 842 33.50 -27.05 25.43
C ALA A 842 32.61 -25.78 25.66
N VAL A 843 31.68 -25.48 24.80
CA VAL A 843 30.88 -24.26 24.85
C VAL A 843 29.44 -24.56 25.26
N PHE A 844 28.84 -25.59 24.68
CA PHE A 844 27.44 -25.97 24.91
C PHE A 844 27.30 -27.16 25.91
N GLU A 845 28.39 -27.61 26.52
CA GLU A 845 28.44 -28.77 27.42
C GLU A 845 27.86 -30.06 26.81
N THR A 846 27.94 -30.17 25.47
CA THR A 846 27.38 -31.29 24.72
C THR A 846 28.38 -32.43 24.59
N VAL A 847 27.87 -33.64 24.60
CA VAL A 847 28.62 -34.88 24.36
C VAL A 847 28.18 -35.49 23.03
N PRO A 848 29.13 -35.91 22.15
CA PRO A 848 28.80 -36.48 20.83
C PRO A 848 27.81 -37.64 20.93
N LEU A 849 26.76 -37.60 20.09
CA LEU A 849 25.74 -38.62 20.02
C LEU A 849 26.01 -39.63 18.91
N SER A 850 25.69 -40.89 19.17
CA SER A 850 25.76 -41.93 18.12
C SER A 850 24.68 -41.77 17.06
N VAL A 851 24.94 -42.28 15.83
CA VAL A 851 23.93 -42.26 14.75
C VAL A 851 22.65 -42.99 15.18
N GLY A 852 22.74 -44.02 15.96
CA GLY A 852 21.55 -44.71 16.51
C GLY A 852 20.69 -43.85 17.41
N LEU A 853 21.29 -43.00 18.29
CA LEU A 853 20.57 -42.03 19.11
C LEU A 853 19.94 -40.94 18.25
N TRP A 854 20.62 -40.43 17.23
CA TRP A 854 20.06 -39.48 16.27
C TRP A 854 18.83 -40.02 15.55
N CYS A 855 18.87 -41.28 15.07
CA CYS A 855 17.72 -41.92 14.44
C CYS A 855 16.52 -42.05 15.40
N LYS A 856 16.78 -42.40 16.68
CA LYS A 856 15.73 -42.48 17.69
C LYS A 856 15.13 -41.11 18.00
N ILE A 857 15.97 -40.07 18.18
CA ILE A 857 15.52 -38.68 18.42
C ILE A 857 14.63 -38.19 17.26
N LEU A 858 15.09 -38.36 16.02
CA LEU A 858 14.32 -37.98 14.81
C LEU A 858 12.99 -38.74 14.75
N GLY A 859 12.98 -40.05 15.01
CA GLY A 859 11.78 -40.86 14.98
C GLY A 859 10.77 -40.47 16.06
N VAL A 860 11.23 -40.24 17.30
CA VAL A 860 10.37 -39.83 18.40
C VAL A 860 9.83 -38.41 18.15
N SER A 861 10.67 -37.49 17.71
CA SER A 861 10.25 -36.12 17.47
C SER A 861 9.24 -36.01 16.33
N CYS A 862 9.26 -36.91 15.33
CA CYS A 862 8.25 -36.97 14.28
C CYS A 862 6.84 -37.24 14.82
N SER A 863 6.68 -37.83 16.03
CA SER A 863 5.40 -38.09 16.64
C SER A 863 4.53 -36.85 16.89
N VAL A 864 5.12 -35.65 16.99
CA VAL A 864 4.35 -34.41 17.14
C VAL A 864 3.53 -34.11 15.89
N ILE A 865 4.03 -34.48 14.70
CA ILE A 865 3.27 -34.35 13.45
C ILE A 865 2.06 -35.30 13.47
N VAL A 866 2.27 -36.54 13.88
CA VAL A 866 1.20 -37.54 13.97
C VAL A 866 0.13 -37.08 14.96
N LEU A 867 0.55 -36.51 16.09
CA LEU A 867 -0.39 -35.99 17.10
C LEU A 867 -1.24 -34.86 16.51
N ASP A 868 -0.63 -33.90 15.85
CA ASP A 868 -1.33 -32.73 15.27
C ASP A 868 -2.30 -33.18 14.16
N GLU A 869 -1.89 -34.11 13.30
CA GLU A 869 -2.79 -34.68 12.27
C GLU A 869 -3.98 -35.45 12.88
N ILE A 870 -3.77 -36.17 13.97
CA ILE A 870 -4.86 -36.79 14.73
C ILE A 870 -5.76 -35.74 15.36
N TRP A 871 -5.18 -34.68 15.97
CA TRP A 871 -5.95 -33.60 16.58
C TRP A 871 -6.86 -32.89 15.57
N LYS A 872 -6.40 -32.65 14.35
CA LYS A 872 -7.18 -32.06 13.25
C LYS A 872 -8.46 -32.86 12.93
N LEU A 873 -8.51 -34.18 13.19
CA LEU A 873 -9.69 -35.00 13.00
C LEU A 873 -10.80 -34.73 14.04
N PHE A 874 -10.40 -34.25 15.23
CA PHE A 874 -11.33 -33.96 16.34
C PHE A 874 -11.70 -32.48 16.44
N GLU A 875 -11.01 -31.61 15.77
CA GLU A 875 -11.30 -30.18 15.71
C GLU A 875 -12.63 -29.96 14.97
N LYS A 876 -13.64 -29.32 15.64
CA LYS A 876 -14.98 -29.07 15.08
C LYS A 876 -15.03 -27.81 14.24
#